data_08e5e93f7c5894a45d85040ec9ec9030
#
_entry.id   08e5e93f7c5894a45d85040ec9ec9030
#
_cell.length_a   1.000
_cell.length_b   1.000
_cell.length_c   1.000
_cell.angle_alpha   90.00
_cell.angle_beta   90.00
_cell.angle_gamma   90.00
#
_symmetry.space_group_name_H-M   'P 1'
#
loop_
_entity.id
_entity.type
_entity.pdbx_description
1 polymer ?
#
loop_
_entity_poly.entity_id
_entity_poly.type
_entity_poly.pdbx_seq_one_letter_code
_entity_poly.pdbx_strand_id
1 'polypeptide(L)'
;MTWFTRKFVSTVRRASALLVLVAASGCQSDGSGAPDGSGPLRPSDSLLDDPALQAVVDFQVRRDAESLALMLGAEKEEVRARAALALASVQDISALPLLIAALAGDADANVRRDAAFAVGQLSDASAVEPLAAAFGAESDSQVRRRILEALGKIPVPQAAEALLAVDARSDEQVHRALALSVNGAVRGVVHPDAQDFLFSILDHADRDVGAAAAYFFGRSQDPSRWSARVGRIHEVLEGIGPGDPAAGYLVQALGKLGAAGDQEELARWVLEATDWRVRVEALNGIRPAAGDQAQLEVFLGALDDPSDHVAGIAAALIGRNAQVPSVVARLQTWVAANPDRLAVVGPLLSTLANQDAREFVYAWIDDGTGDDAERWRIGVEALAQLRGRDALDRLASGLNSASEDIVTATVVALADRWIDDQIYPELRPLYYTVLSEAMASGNPTAELAAGEVLADPLLHEFGSVARLIEAYQAGARGDDPRSAAELLRFVAITQVPQIEPVLRQAVDHPAYVVRRIAASGLQRLTGETIEISPDEDSAVEAEAASTLAYDPTVIDWKYVISLGTAPLWHITTNKGDVTLRLVTEQAPHTVQTIARLTDEGRFDGVPFHRVIPNFVAQGGDVDGGSGRGGPGYAITSEFTEIPYSRGAIGMASAGKDTEGSQFFIAHARLPHLDGGYTVFGWVESGMDVIDQIVQHDRIVSATLERSR
;
A
#
# COMPACT_ATOMS: atom_id res chain seq x y z
N MET A 1 -7.59 24.24 24.56
CA MET A 1 -7.95 22.83 24.33
C MET A 1 -8.43 22.55 22.91
N THR A 2 -8.99 23.52 22.21
CA THR A 2 -9.44 23.43 20.78
C THR A 2 -8.31 23.35 19.74
N TRP A 3 -7.06 23.50 20.12
CA TRP A 3 -5.93 23.56 19.17
C TRP A 3 -5.27 22.19 18.93
N PHE A 4 -5.42 21.23 19.83
CA PHE A 4 -4.82 19.89 19.72
C PHE A 4 -5.65 18.95 18.85
N THR A 5 -6.98 19.02 18.90
CA THR A 5 -7.88 18.23 18.06
C THR A 5 -7.82 18.66 16.59
N ARG A 6 -7.73 19.97 16.32
CA ARG A 6 -7.54 20.49 14.95
C ARG A 6 -6.24 20.00 14.29
N LYS A 7 -5.17 19.79 15.09
CA LYS A 7 -3.89 19.32 14.56
C LYS A 7 -3.89 17.82 14.27
N PHE A 8 -4.65 17.02 15.01
CA PHE A 8 -4.68 15.57 14.83
C PHE A 8 -5.48 15.18 13.57
N VAL A 9 -6.66 15.75 13.39
CA VAL A 9 -7.50 15.52 12.19
C VAL A 9 -6.83 16.10 10.93
N SER A 10 -6.19 17.28 11.03
CA SER A 10 -5.45 17.86 9.89
C SER A 10 -4.14 17.12 9.60
N THR A 11 -3.55 16.45 10.59
CA THR A 11 -2.31 15.67 10.41
C THR A 11 -2.60 14.32 9.77
N VAL A 12 -3.72 13.67 10.10
CA VAL A 12 -4.16 12.44 9.43
C VAL A 12 -4.60 12.72 7.99
N ARG A 13 -5.31 13.83 7.72
CA ARG A 13 -5.62 14.25 6.33
C ARG A 13 -4.39 14.72 5.56
N ARG A 14 -3.44 15.41 6.21
CA ARG A 14 -2.17 15.75 5.56
C ARG A 14 -1.28 14.54 5.35
N ALA A 15 -1.36 13.52 6.20
CA ALA A 15 -0.69 12.24 5.96
C ALA A 15 -1.37 11.47 4.82
N SER A 16 -2.69 11.46 4.70
CA SER A 16 -3.38 10.85 3.56
C SER A 16 -3.17 11.64 2.26
N ALA A 17 -3.17 12.97 2.31
CA ALA A 17 -2.88 13.81 1.15
C ALA A 17 -1.37 13.92 0.83
N LEU A 18 -0.47 13.76 1.83
CA LEU A 18 0.98 13.71 1.61
C LEU A 18 1.46 12.32 1.20
N LEU A 19 0.77 11.24 1.58
CA LEU A 19 1.04 9.88 1.09
C LEU A 19 0.67 9.69 -0.40
N VAL A 20 -0.23 10.51 -0.93
CA VAL A 20 -0.55 10.54 -2.37
C VAL A 20 0.58 11.16 -3.22
N LEU A 21 1.52 11.90 -2.62
CA LEU A 21 2.60 12.60 -3.36
C LEU A 21 3.96 11.88 -3.33
N VAL A 22 4.11 10.70 -2.72
CA VAL A 22 5.42 10.06 -2.55
C VAL A 22 5.51 8.67 -3.19
N ALA A 23 4.51 8.20 -3.91
CA ALA A 23 4.56 6.89 -4.54
C ALA A 23 4.32 6.99 -6.03
N ALA A 24 5.33 6.87 -6.82
CA ALA A 24 5.34 6.25 -8.14
C ALA A 24 6.71 6.34 -8.80
N SER A 25 7.16 5.31 -9.39
CA SER A 25 7.80 5.24 -10.70
C SER A 25 8.58 3.97 -10.95
N GLY A 26 8.36 3.36 -12.04
CA GLY A 26 9.21 2.33 -12.57
C GLY A 26 9.01 2.15 -14.07
N CYS A 27 10.07 1.97 -14.82
CA CYS A 27 10.06 1.74 -16.26
C CYS A 27 10.26 0.28 -16.63
N GLN A 28 9.75 -0.09 -17.79
CA GLN A 28 9.69 -1.45 -18.32
C GLN A 28 10.63 -1.75 -19.47
N SER A 29 10.88 -3.06 -19.61
CA SER A 29 10.96 -3.73 -20.92
C SER A 29 9.76 -4.67 -21.07
N ASP A 30 9.10 -4.64 -22.22
CA ASP A 30 8.02 -5.57 -22.56
C ASP A 30 8.56 -6.99 -22.70
N GLY A 31 8.25 -7.81 -21.70
CA GLY A 31 8.51 -9.23 -21.72
C GLY A 31 7.54 -9.90 -20.76
N SER A 32 6.49 -10.55 -21.28
CA SER A 32 5.72 -11.54 -20.55
C SER A 32 6.64 -12.73 -20.27
N GLY A 33 7.34 -12.68 -19.15
CA GLY A 33 8.24 -13.70 -18.65
C GLY A 33 8.45 -13.50 -17.16
N ALA A 34 8.75 -14.58 -16.45
CA ALA A 34 9.13 -14.53 -15.04
C ALA A 34 10.19 -13.45 -14.80
N PRO A 35 10.19 -12.75 -13.63
CA PRO A 35 11.10 -11.64 -13.37
C PRO A 35 12.54 -12.06 -13.64
N ASP A 36 13.28 -11.26 -14.45
CA ASP A 36 14.71 -11.43 -14.70
C ASP A 36 15.46 -11.45 -13.37
N GLY A 37 15.92 -12.59 -12.99
CA GLY A 37 16.54 -12.85 -11.68
C GLY A 37 16.06 -14.14 -11.04
N SER A 38 14.94 -14.71 -11.50
CA SER A 38 14.60 -16.09 -11.21
C SER A 38 15.50 -17.01 -12.04
N GLY A 39 16.66 -17.34 -11.50
CA GLY A 39 17.25 -18.61 -11.85
C GLY A 39 16.18 -19.69 -11.66
N PRO A 40 16.22 -20.82 -12.39
CA PRO A 40 15.19 -21.85 -12.27
C PRO A 40 14.96 -22.15 -10.79
N LEU A 41 13.70 -22.15 -10.36
CA LEU A 41 13.28 -22.66 -9.07
C LEU A 41 14.07 -23.95 -8.85
N ARG A 42 14.84 -24.04 -7.78
CA ARG A 42 15.86 -25.08 -7.56
C ARG A 42 15.28 -26.48 -7.85
N PRO A 43 15.83 -27.28 -8.78
CA PRO A 43 15.46 -28.67 -8.89
C PRO A 43 16.31 -29.44 -7.89
N SER A 44 15.77 -29.83 -6.79
CA SER A 44 16.14 -30.95 -5.92
C SER A 44 15.71 -30.72 -4.47
N ASP A 45 15.20 -31.70 -3.83
CA ASP A 45 14.67 -31.71 -2.47
C ASP A 45 13.68 -30.56 -2.22
N SER A 46 12.46 -30.70 -2.76
CA SER A 46 11.35 -29.80 -2.54
C SER A 46 11.14 -29.59 -1.04
N LEU A 47 10.98 -28.34 -0.62
CA LEU A 47 10.53 -28.01 0.75
C LEU A 47 9.35 -28.88 1.18
N LEU A 48 8.48 -29.22 0.24
CA LEU A 48 7.29 -30.02 0.49
C LEU A 48 7.58 -31.48 0.83
N ASP A 49 8.74 -31.99 0.43
CA ASP A 49 9.13 -33.40 0.60
C ASP A 49 10.20 -33.63 1.70
N ASP A 50 10.88 -32.54 2.18
CA ASP A 50 11.95 -32.66 3.17
C ASP A 50 11.53 -32.12 4.56
N PRO A 51 11.31 -32.99 5.57
CA PRO A 51 10.97 -32.57 6.92
C PRO A 51 12.01 -31.66 7.58
N ALA A 52 13.28 -31.73 7.18
CA ALA A 52 14.32 -30.84 7.73
C ALA A 52 14.14 -29.41 7.24
N LEU A 53 13.77 -29.24 5.96
CA LEU A 53 13.43 -27.91 5.41
C LEU A 53 12.13 -27.37 6.01
N GLN A 54 11.12 -28.22 6.23
CA GLN A 54 9.88 -27.84 6.91
C GLN A 54 10.14 -27.36 8.33
N ALA A 55 11.02 -28.03 9.08
CA ALA A 55 11.41 -27.61 10.43
C ALA A 55 12.10 -26.23 10.45
N VAL A 56 12.93 -25.91 9.45
CA VAL A 56 13.52 -24.56 9.32
C VAL A 56 12.44 -23.51 9.16
N VAL A 57 11.42 -23.77 8.34
CA VAL A 57 10.30 -22.83 8.16
C VAL A 57 9.45 -22.72 9.43
N ASP A 58 9.22 -23.80 10.15
CA ASP A 58 8.53 -23.76 11.44
C ASP A 58 9.29 -22.91 12.46
N PHE A 59 10.63 -22.97 12.50
CA PHE A 59 11.45 -22.06 13.33
C PHE A 59 11.33 -20.61 12.83
N GLN A 60 11.30 -20.39 11.53
CA GLN A 60 11.08 -19.04 10.95
C GLN A 60 9.74 -18.46 11.41
N VAL A 61 8.65 -19.22 11.31
CA VAL A 61 7.31 -18.80 11.72
C VAL A 61 7.25 -18.51 13.22
N ARG A 62 7.93 -19.32 14.06
CA ARG A 62 8.03 -19.12 15.52
C ARG A 62 9.03 -18.04 15.94
N ARG A 63 9.76 -17.44 14.97
CA ARG A 63 10.85 -16.49 15.24
C ARG A 63 11.96 -17.03 16.13
N ASP A 64 12.24 -18.32 16.04
CA ASP A 64 13.27 -19.03 16.79
C ASP A 64 14.65 -18.83 16.13
N ALA A 65 15.28 -17.69 16.42
CA ALA A 65 16.58 -17.33 15.87
C ALA A 65 17.70 -18.27 16.32
N GLU A 66 17.61 -18.83 17.54
CA GLU A 66 18.63 -19.72 18.10
C GLU A 66 18.65 -21.05 17.35
N SER A 67 17.47 -21.67 17.13
CA SER A 67 17.36 -22.89 16.35
C SER A 67 17.80 -22.68 14.90
N LEU A 68 17.41 -21.57 14.27
CA LEU A 68 17.85 -21.23 12.92
C LEU A 68 19.37 -21.03 12.81
N ALA A 69 19.98 -20.39 13.81
CA ALA A 69 21.42 -20.20 13.87
C ALA A 69 22.18 -21.53 13.96
N LEU A 70 21.65 -22.51 14.70
CA LEU A 70 22.17 -23.88 14.74
C LEU A 70 22.08 -24.58 13.37
N MET A 71 20.98 -24.35 12.62
CA MET A 71 20.78 -24.94 11.29
C MET A 71 21.75 -24.41 10.22
N LEU A 72 22.43 -23.27 10.45
CA LEU A 72 23.55 -22.83 9.59
C LEU A 72 24.74 -23.80 9.62
N GLY A 73 24.82 -24.69 10.60
CA GLY A 73 25.83 -25.74 10.69
C GLY A 73 25.36 -27.13 10.19
N ALA A 74 24.21 -27.24 9.55
CA ALA A 74 23.67 -28.52 9.06
C ALA A 74 24.57 -29.15 7.98
N GLU A 75 24.54 -30.48 7.89
CA GLU A 75 25.29 -31.22 6.85
C GLU A 75 24.81 -30.88 5.43
N LYS A 76 23.46 -30.84 5.23
CA LYS A 76 22.84 -30.53 3.94
C LYS A 76 22.94 -29.02 3.63
N GLU A 77 23.45 -28.69 2.46
CA GLU A 77 23.54 -27.31 1.99
C GLU A 77 22.17 -26.63 1.84
N GLU A 78 21.13 -27.36 1.43
CA GLU A 78 19.77 -26.84 1.30
C GLU A 78 19.21 -26.36 2.64
N VAL A 79 19.50 -27.10 3.71
CA VAL A 79 19.06 -26.72 5.07
C VAL A 79 19.82 -25.47 5.54
N ARG A 80 21.14 -25.39 5.29
CA ARG A 80 21.92 -24.19 5.65
C ARG A 80 21.44 -22.97 4.89
N ALA A 81 21.21 -23.12 3.57
CA ALA A 81 20.70 -22.02 2.73
C ALA A 81 19.32 -21.55 3.19
N ARG A 82 18.39 -22.51 3.45
CA ARG A 82 17.05 -22.15 3.94
C ARG A 82 17.11 -21.49 5.31
N ALA A 83 18.01 -21.92 6.21
CA ALA A 83 18.20 -21.28 7.51
C ALA A 83 18.72 -19.84 7.40
N ALA A 84 19.66 -19.60 6.48
CA ALA A 84 20.14 -18.24 6.19
C ALA A 84 18.98 -17.34 5.68
N LEU A 85 18.17 -17.84 4.73
CA LEU A 85 17.00 -17.12 4.22
C LEU A 85 15.94 -16.87 5.33
N ALA A 86 15.69 -17.84 6.19
CA ALA A 86 14.76 -17.71 7.32
C ALA A 86 15.22 -16.60 8.29
N LEU A 87 16.51 -16.52 8.58
CA LEU A 87 17.09 -15.47 9.43
C LEU A 87 16.92 -14.07 8.83
N ALA A 88 16.81 -13.94 7.50
CA ALA A 88 16.46 -12.66 6.86
C ALA A 88 15.07 -12.15 7.27
N SER A 89 14.12 -13.06 7.53
CA SER A 89 12.77 -12.72 7.99
C SER A 89 12.71 -12.52 9.52
N VAL A 90 13.47 -13.29 10.27
CA VAL A 90 13.52 -13.18 11.76
C VAL A 90 14.20 -11.88 12.16
N GLN A 91 15.29 -11.50 11.52
CA GLN A 91 16.04 -10.25 11.72
C GLN A 91 16.61 -10.09 13.14
N ASP A 92 17.03 -11.19 13.75
CA ASP A 92 17.74 -11.14 15.02
C ASP A 92 19.22 -10.81 14.79
N ILE A 93 19.68 -9.70 15.38
CA ILE A 93 21.04 -9.21 15.21
C ILE A 93 22.10 -10.18 15.76
N SER A 94 21.74 -11.03 16.71
CA SER A 94 22.65 -12.04 17.27
C SER A 94 23.12 -13.07 16.23
N ALA A 95 22.38 -13.25 15.14
CA ALA A 95 22.76 -14.13 14.03
C ALA A 95 23.82 -13.52 13.10
N LEU A 96 24.07 -12.20 13.15
CA LEU A 96 24.97 -11.51 12.22
C LEU A 96 26.37 -12.13 12.13
N PRO A 97 27.07 -12.48 13.22
CA PRO A 97 28.40 -13.08 13.11
C PRO A 97 28.41 -14.42 12.37
N LEU A 98 27.37 -15.26 12.57
CA LEU A 98 27.24 -16.55 11.90
C LEU A 98 26.90 -16.40 10.43
N LEU A 99 26.02 -15.44 10.08
CA LEU A 99 25.72 -15.13 8.67
C LEU A 99 26.92 -14.58 7.92
N ILE A 100 27.74 -13.72 8.54
CA ILE A 100 29.02 -13.25 7.97
C ILE A 100 29.98 -14.43 7.77
N ALA A 101 30.08 -15.35 8.71
CA ALA A 101 30.91 -16.54 8.59
C ALA A 101 30.44 -17.47 7.46
N ALA A 102 29.12 -17.68 7.33
CA ALA A 102 28.53 -18.45 6.25
C ALA A 102 28.79 -17.79 4.87
N LEU A 103 28.61 -16.48 4.75
CA LEU A 103 28.93 -15.73 3.54
C LEU A 103 30.40 -15.86 3.12
N ALA A 104 31.31 -15.79 4.09
CA ALA A 104 32.75 -15.81 3.81
C ALA A 104 33.31 -17.19 3.52
N GLY A 105 32.69 -18.27 4.04
CA GLY A 105 33.34 -19.58 4.09
C GLY A 105 32.51 -20.80 3.70
N ASP A 106 31.19 -20.69 3.47
CA ASP A 106 30.43 -21.86 3.04
C ASP A 106 30.81 -22.30 1.63
N ALA A 107 30.91 -23.62 1.43
CA ALA A 107 31.28 -24.20 0.13
C ALA A 107 30.17 -23.96 -0.93
N ASP A 108 28.89 -23.99 -0.50
CA ASP A 108 27.76 -23.82 -1.40
C ASP A 108 27.44 -22.34 -1.68
N ALA A 109 27.30 -22.01 -2.96
CA ALA A 109 27.05 -20.63 -3.39
C ALA A 109 25.65 -20.13 -2.97
N ASN A 110 24.65 -21.02 -2.85
CA ASN A 110 23.31 -20.62 -2.41
C ASN A 110 23.33 -20.24 -0.93
N VAL A 111 24.09 -20.97 -0.10
CA VAL A 111 24.25 -20.60 1.31
C VAL A 111 24.89 -19.22 1.43
N ARG A 112 25.96 -18.97 0.65
CA ARG A 112 26.61 -17.65 0.67
C ARG A 112 25.67 -16.53 0.16
N ARG A 113 24.88 -16.82 -0.88
CA ARG A 113 23.89 -15.87 -1.42
C ARG A 113 22.83 -15.52 -0.40
N ASP A 114 22.19 -16.53 0.22
CA ASP A 114 21.11 -16.35 1.19
C ASP A 114 21.64 -15.69 2.48
N ALA A 115 22.88 -15.99 2.87
CA ALA A 115 23.58 -15.29 3.96
C ALA A 115 23.81 -13.80 3.63
N ALA A 116 24.24 -13.47 2.41
CA ALA A 116 24.39 -12.08 1.97
C ALA A 116 23.05 -11.32 2.03
N PHE A 117 21.97 -11.96 1.57
CA PHE A 117 20.62 -11.40 1.69
C PHE A 117 20.24 -11.13 3.14
N ALA A 118 20.42 -12.10 4.03
CA ALA A 118 20.10 -11.96 5.46
C ALA A 118 20.92 -10.86 6.13
N VAL A 119 22.23 -10.77 5.84
CA VAL A 119 23.10 -9.69 6.33
C VAL A 119 22.58 -8.32 5.88
N GLY A 120 22.13 -8.20 4.63
CA GLY A 120 21.52 -6.97 4.10
C GLY A 120 20.21 -6.61 4.81
N GLN A 121 19.41 -7.59 5.20
CA GLN A 121 18.15 -7.39 5.92
C GLN A 121 18.37 -6.95 7.39
N LEU A 122 19.44 -7.39 8.03
CA LEU A 122 19.84 -6.90 9.34
C LEU A 122 20.30 -5.44 9.31
N SER A 123 20.79 -4.96 8.17
CA SER A 123 21.10 -3.55 7.91
C SER A 123 22.07 -2.91 8.93
N ASP A 124 22.97 -3.69 9.50
CA ASP A 124 23.91 -3.25 10.53
C ASP A 124 25.20 -2.71 9.90
N ALA A 125 25.68 -1.57 10.40
CA ALA A 125 26.87 -0.89 9.89
C ALA A 125 28.14 -1.75 9.98
N SER A 126 28.26 -2.64 10.97
CA SER A 126 29.43 -3.52 11.15
C SER A 126 29.60 -4.55 10.03
N ALA A 127 28.53 -4.77 9.22
CA ALA A 127 28.56 -5.69 8.10
C ALA A 127 29.23 -5.10 6.82
N VAL A 128 29.47 -3.79 6.75
CA VAL A 128 29.98 -3.14 5.53
C VAL A 128 31.34 -3.69 5.12
N GLU A 129 32.31 -3.72 6.05
CA GLU A 129 33.65 -4.22 5.78
C GLU A 129 33.66 -5.72 5.43
N PRO A 130 32.97 -6.61 6.19
CA PRO A 130 32.81 -8.02 5.81
C PRO A 130 32.18 -8.23 4.42
N LEU A 131 31.13 -7.48 4.07
CA LEU A 131 30.48 -7.57 2.75
C LEU A 131 31.44 -7.14 1.64
N ALA A 132 32.19 -6.04 1.82
CA ALA A 132 33.17 -5.57 0.84
C ALA A 132 34.31 -6.59 0.65
N ALA A 133 34.80 -7.19 1.74
CA ALA A 133 35.80 -8.24 1.69
C ALA A 133 35.31 -9.50 0.96
N ALA A 134 34.07 -9.93 1.28
CA ALA A 134 33.42 -11.07 0.63
C ALA A 134 33.23 -10.81 -0.88
N PHE A 135 32.82 -9.60 -1.28
CA PHE A 135 32.69 -9.24 -2.70
C PHE A 135 33.99 -9.39 -3.45
N GLY A 136 35.13 -8.96 -2.85
CA GLY A 136 36.46 -9.08 -3.46
C GLY A 136 36.96 -10.52 -3.63
N ALA A 137 36.51 -11.43 -2.76
CA ALA A 137 36.90 -12.84 -2.79
C ALA A 137 35.95 -13.73 -3.60
N GLU A 138 34.69 -13.27 -3.84
CA GLU A 138 33.64 -14.08 -4.44
C GLU A 138 33.77 -14.19 -5.97
N SER A 139 33.59 -15.39 -6.49
CA SER A 139 33.58 -15.68 -7.92
C SER A 139 32.18 -15.86 -8.51
N ASP A 140 31.22 -16.31 -7.72
CA ASP A 140 29.85 -16.53 -8.16
C ASP A 140 29.12 -15.20 -8.40
N SER A 141 28.54 -15.03 -9.58
CA SER A 141 27.93 -13.76 -9.98
C SER A 141 26.63 -13.46 -9.21
N GLN A 142 25.88 -14.49 -8.80
CA GLN A 142 24.63 -14.28 -8.05
C GLN A 142 24.94 -13.84 -6.61
N VAL A 143 25.94 -14.45 -5.98
CA VAL A 143 26.41 -14.04 -4.65
C VAL A 143 26.93 -12.60 -4.70
N ARG A 144 27.75 -12.25 -5.70
CA ARG A 144 28.28 -10.89 -5.88
C ARG A 144 27.16 -9.85 -6.03
N ARG A 145 26.15 -10.13 -6.87
CA ARG A 145 24.97 -9.25 -7.03
C ARG A 145 24.23 -9.07 -5.70
N ARG A 146 24.07 -10.13 -4.93
CA ARG A 146 23.39 -10.07 -3.64
C ARG A 146 24.20 -9.29 -2.60
N ILE A 147 25.51 -9.35 -2.61
CA ILE A 147 26.37 -8.51 -1.77
C ILE A 147 26.20 -7.02 -2.12
N LEU A 148 26.13 -6.66 -3.40
CA LEU A 148 25.85 -5.27 -3.81
C LEU A 148 24.51 -4.79 -3.27
N GLU A 149 23.47 -5.59 -3.39
CA GLU A 149 22.14 -5.28 -2.82
C GLU A 149 22.22 -5.10 -1.30
N ALA A 150 22.89 -6.01 -0.59
CA ALA A 150 23.08 -5.94 0.86
C ALA A 150 23.74 -4.63 1.30
N LEU A 151 24.82 -4.23 0.62
CA LEU A 151 25.48 -2.94 0.85
C LEU A 151 24.53 -1.76 0.62
N GLY A 152 23.70 -1.82 -0.43
CA GLY A 152 22.69 -0.79 -0.73
C GLY A 152 21.64 -0.61 0.37
N LYS A 153 21.36 -1.64 1.17
CA LYS A 153 20.40 -1.62 2.28
C LYS A 153 20.95 -1.01 3.57
N ILE A 154 22.26 -0.95 3.77
CA ILE A 154 22.89 -0.44 5.00
C ILE A 154 22.95 1.09 4.97
N PRO A 155 22.30 1.81 5.92
CA PRO A 155 22.07 3.25 5.84
C PRO A 155 23.29 4.06 6.37
N VAL A 156 24.49 3.81 5.88
CA VAL A 156 25.71 4.51 6.29
C VAL A 156 26.57 4.93 5.07
N PRO A 157 27.29 6.06 5.16
CA PRO A 157 28.16 6.54 4.07
C PRO A 157 29.22 5.51 3.63
N GLN A 158 29.77 4.72 4.57
CA GLN A 158 30.77 3.69 4.31
C GLN A 158 30.24 2.62 3.34
N ALA A 159 28.92 2.34 3.33
CA ALA A 159 28.32 1.42 2.37
C ALA A 159 28.35 2.00 0.94
N ALA A 160 28.11 3.30 0.78
CA ALA A 160 28.26 3.99 -0.50
C ALA A 160 29.74 4.02 -0.96
N GLU A 161 30.68 4.27 -0.04
CA GLU A 161 32.12 4.20 -0.31
C GLU A 161 32.53 2.82 -0.80
N ALA A 162 32.06 1.76 -0.13
CA ALA A 162 32.31 0.38 -0.53
C ALA A 162 31.74 0.10 -1.94
N LEU A 163 30.50 0.49 -2.23
CA LEU A 163 29.87 0.34 -3.54
C LEU A 163 30.60 1.11 -4.66
N LEU A 164 31.21 2.26 -4.34
CA LEU A 164 32.03 3.01 -5.29
C LEU A 164 33.39 2.34 -5.55
N ALA A 165 33.95 1.70 -4.54
CA ALA A 165 35.28 1.07 -4.60
C ALA A 165 35.29 -0.31 -5.26
N VAL A 166 34.14 -1.01 -5.36
CA VAL A 166 34.08 -2.36 -5.93
C VAL A 166 34.41 -2.38 -7.42
N ASP A 167 35.20 -3.39 -7.84
CA ASP A 167 35.45 -3.70 -9.25
C ASP A 167 34.27 -4.54 -9.80
N ALA A 168 33.18 -3.85 -10.18
CA ALA A 168 31.98 -4.47 -10.70
C ALA A 168 32.15 -4.84 -12.18
N ARG A 169 31.84 -6.09 -12.52
CA ARG A 169 31.83 -6.60 -13.91
C ARG A 169 30.67 -5.93 -14.69
N SER A 170 30.71 -6.07 -16.02
CA SER A 170 29.69 -5.46 -16.89
C SER A 170 28.25 -5.90 -16.52
N ASP A 171 28.07 -7.17 -16.19
CA ASP A 171 26.78 -7.76 -15.78
C ASP A 171 26.34 -7.40 -14.35
N GLU A 172 27.20 -6.74 -13.58
CA GLU A 172 26.96 -6.28 -12.21
C GLU A 172 26.65 -4.77 -12.12
N GLN A 173 26.86 -4.01 -13.22
CA GLN A 173 26.73 -2.54 -13.20
C GLN A 173 25.32 -2.07 -12.86
N VAL A 174 24.29 -2.77 -13.35
CA VAL A 174 22.86 -2.48 -13.01
C VAL A 174 22.66 -2.61 -11.50
N HIS A 175 23.15 -3.70 -10.88
CA HIS A 175 23.00 -3.95 -9.45
C HIS A 175 23.76 -2.93 -8.60
N ARG A 176 24.98 -2.55 -9.03
CA ARG A 176 25.78 -1.50 -8.38
C ARG A 176 25.07 -0.15 -8.43
N ALA A 177 24.58 0.25 -9.60
CA ALA A 177 23.87 1.51 -9.80
C ALA A 177 22.60 1.53 -8.95
N LEU A 178 21.83 0.42 -8.94
CA LEU A 178 20.61 0.30 -8.15
C LEU A 178 20.90 0.32 -6.64
N ALA A 179 21.95 -0.37 -6.18
CA ALA A 179 22.37 -0.37 -4.78
C ALA A 179 22.73 1.05 -4.29
N LEU A 180 23.51 1.80 -5.08
CA LEU A 180 23.83 3.21 -4.78
C LEU A 180 22.56 4.08 -4.76
N SER A 181 21.66 3.85 -5.72
CA SER A 181 20.38 4.59 -5.81
C SER A 181 19.46 4.31 -4.60
N VAL A 182 19.35 3.05 -4.20
CA VAL A 182 18.57 2.66 -2.99
C VAL A 182 19.21 3.24 -1.73
N ASN A 183 20.54 3.13 -1.58
CA ASN A 183 21.27 3.69 -0.45
C ASN A 183 21.05 5.20 -0.33
N GLY A 184 21.15 5.93 -1.42
CA GLY A 184 20.98 7.40 -1.44
C GLY A 184 19.53 7.85 -1.35
N ALA A 185 18.64 7.34 -2.22
CA ALA A 185 17.28 7.84 -2.35
C ALA A 185 16.31 7.26 -1.31
N VAL A 186 16.47 5.98 -0.94
CA VAL A 186 15.56 5.27 -0.04
C VAL A 186 16.06 5.30 1.41
N ARG A 187 17.36 5.02 1.61
CA ARG A 187 17.98 5.02 2.94
C ARG A 187 18.47 6.40 3.39
N GLY A 188 18.41 7.39 2.49
CA GLY A 188 18.72 8.78 2.79
C GLY A 188 20.21 9.11 2.96
N VAL A 189 21.12 8.21 2.57
CA VAL A 189 22.57 8.43 2.68
C VAL A 189 23.02 9.54 1.75
N VAL A 190 23.72 10.52 2.27
CA VAL A 190 24.28 11.63 1.49
C VAL A 190 25.74 11.33 1.19
N HIS A 191 26.03 11.06 -0.08
CA HIS A 191 27.40 10.83 -0.55
C HIS A 191 27.61 11.53 -1.90
N PRO A 192 28.39 12.64 -1.97
CA PRO A 192 28.56 13.42 -3.19
C PRO A 192 29.12 12.59 -4.36
N ASP A 193 30.17 11.78 -4.13
CA ASP A 193 30.79 10.98 -5.20
C ASP A 193 29.83 9.91 -5.73
N ALA A 194 28.90 9.38 -4.90
CA ALA A 194 27.86 8.46 -5.36
C ALA A 194 26.88 9.17 -6.29
N GLN A 195 26.48 10.40 -5.96
CA GLN A 195 25.63 11.21 -6.84
C GLN A 195 26.36 11.54 -8.15
N ASP A 196 27.64 11.89 -8.09
CA ASP A 196 28.47 12.18 -9.27
C ASP A 196 28.59 10.95 -10.17
N PHE A 197 28.80 9.79 -9.57
CA PHE A 197 28.82 8.52 -10.30
C PHE A 197 27.47 8.26 -11.00
N LEU A 198 26.35 8.37 -10.29
CA LEU A 198 25.01 8.15 -10.85
C LEU A 198 24.70 9.13 -11.99
N PHE A 199 25.08 10.40 -11.87
CA PHE A 199 24.97 11.35 -12.98
C PHE A 199 25.79 10.96 -14.20
N SER A 200 26.97 10.39 -13.98
CA SER A 200 27.90 10.02 -15.07
C SER A 200 27.41 8.85 -15.91
N ILE A 201 26.51 8.04 -15.38
CA ILE A 201 26.00 6.82 -16.05
C ILE A 201 24.52 6.91 -16.48
N LEU A 202 23.88 8.08 -16.40
CA LEU A 202 22.48 8.26 -16.82
C LEU A 202 22.23 7.92 -18.30
N ASP A 203 23.20 8.21 -19.17
CA ASP A 203 23.20 7.91 -20.61
C ASP A 203 24.03 6.67 -20.96
N HIS A 204 24.25 5.77 -20.01
CA HIS A 204 25.00 4.53 -20.24
C HIS A 204 24.42 3.74 -21.44
N ALA A 205 25.30 3.09 -22.23
CA ALA A 205 24.88 2.34 -23.42
C ALA A 205 23.94 1.18 -23.11
N ASP A 206 24.12 0.54 -21.96
CA ASP A 206 23.12 -0.34 -21.35
C ASP A 206 22.09 0.53 -20.65
N ARG A 207 20.87 0.59 -21.19
CA ARG A 207 19.79 1.45 -20.69
C ARG A 207 19.25 1.04 -19.33
N ASP A 208 19.41 -0.21 -18.92
CA ASP A 208 19.04 -0.68 -17.58
C ASP A 208 19.96 -0.08 -16.51
N VAL A 209 21.26 0.09 -16.83
CA VAL A 209 22.20 0.83 -15.96
C VAL A 209 21.78 2.29 -15.81
N GLY A 210 21.41 2.93 -16.94
CA GLY A 210 20.88 4.30 -16.93
C GLY A 210 19.61 4.44 -16.10
N ALA A 211 18.68 3.50 -16.24
CA ALA A 211 17.44 3.47 -15.47
C ALA A 211 17.68 3.24 -13.98
N ALA A 212 18.60 2.33 -13.61
CA ALA A 212 19.01 2.11 -12.22
C ALA A 212 19.61 3.37 -11.59
N ALA A 213 20.37 4.16 -12.35
CA ALA A 213 20.85 5.46 -11.90
C ALA A 213 19.75 6.52 -11.81
N ALA A 214 18.83 6.58 -12.81
CA ALA A 214 17.71 7.50 -12.86
C ALA A 214 16.74 7.29 -11.67
N TYR A 215 16.64 6.05 -11.17
CA TYR A 215 15.85 5.71 -9.97
C TYR A 215 16.23 6.61 -8.77
N PHE A 216 17.52 6.91 -8.57
CA PHE A 216 17.96 7.83 -7.51
C PHE A 216 17.25 9.17 -7.59
N PHE A 217 17.24 9.80 -8.76
CA PHE A 217 16.69 11.16 -8.95
C PHE A 217 15.17 11.16 -8.84
N GLY A 218 14.50 10.18 -9.44
CA GLY A 218 13.05 10.02 -9.35
C GLY A 218 12.58 9.73 -7.92
N ARG A 219 13.32 8.98 -7.12
CA ARG A 219 12.93 8.57 -5.76
C ARG A 219 13.47 9.45 -4.63
N SER A 220 14.47 10.28 -4.90
CA SER A 220 15.06 11.18 -3.90
C SER A 220 14.00 12.02 -3.19
N GLN A 221 14.06 12.05 -1.85
CA GLN A 221 13.15 12.85 -1.01
C GLN A 221 13.56 14.33 -0.95
N ASP A 222 14.83 14.62 -1.25
CA ASP A 222 15.37 15.99 -1.23
C ASP A 222 16.04 16.30 -2.56
N PRO A 223 15.26 16.79 -3.56
CA PRO A 223 15.80 17.13 -4.88
C PRO A 223 16.75 18.35 -4.85
N SER A 224 16.75 19.16 -3.76
CA SER A 224 17.64 20.31 -3.65
C SER A 224 19.14 19.91 -3.71
N ARG A 225 19.48 18.70 -3.29
CA ARG A 225 20.83 18.16 -3.27
C ARG A 225 21.47 18.04 -4.67
N TRP A 226 20.65 17.94 -5.71
CA TRP A 226 21.11 17.75 -7.09
C TRP A 226 20.49 18.74 -8.08
N SER A 227 19.62 19.66 -7.64
CA SER A 227 18.89 20.62 -8.47
C SER A 227 19.81 21.49 -9.34
N ALA A 228 21.01 21.84 -8.84
CA ALA A 228 21.99 22.63 -9.60
C ALA A 228 22.49 21.91 -10.89
N ARG A 229 22.25 20.61 -11.00
CA ARG A 229 22.68 19.75 -12.13
C ARG A 229 21.50 19.27 -12.98
N VAL A 230 20.32 19.86 -12.83
CA VAL A 230 19.11 19.48 -13.58
C VAL A 230 19.32 19.51 -15.10
N GLY A 231 20.19 20.40 -15.61
CA GLY A 231 20.54 20.44 -17.04
C GLY A 231 21.01 19.10 -17.59
N ARG A 232 21.68 18.26 -16.79
CA ARG A 232 22.06 16.91 -17.20
C ARG A 232 20.86 15.99 -17.39
N ILE A 233 19.80 16.16 -16.58
CA ILE A 233 18.55 15.39 -16.74
C ILE A 233 17.85 15.79 -18.04
N HIS A 234 17.79 17.09 -18.35
CA HIS A 234 17.27 17.56 -19.65
C HIS A 234 18.04 17.02 -20.84
N GLU A 235 19.39 17.09 -20.82
CA GLU A 235 20.23 16.52 -21.88
C GLU A 235 19.94 15.04 -22.13
N VAL A 236 19.76 14.26 -21.06
CA VAL A 236 19.44 12.83 -21.20
C VAL A 236 18.04 12.63 -21.75
N LEU A 237 17.03 13.38 -21.25
CA LEU A 237 15.64 13.30 -21.72
C LEU A 237 15.51 13.73 -23.21
N GLU A 238 16.32 14.66 -23.69
CA GLU A 238 16.38 15.02 -25.11
C GLU A 238 16.99 13.91 -25.98
N GLY A 239 17.91 13.11 -25.38
CA GLY A 239 18.62 12.03 -26.08
C GLY A 239 17.92 10.69 -26.08
N ILE A 240 16.89 10.47 -25.27
CA ILE A 240 16.20 9.18 -25.13
C ILE A 240 14.81 9.22 -25.78
N GLY A 241 14.35 8.03 -26.22
CA GLY A 241 13.00 7.88 -26.79
C GLY A 241 11.90 7.75 -25.76
N PRO A 242 10.62 7.85 -26.21
CA PRO A 242 9.44 7.83 -25.31
C PRO A 242 9.21 6.48 -24.60
N GLY A 243 9.91 5.40 -24.99
CA GLY A 243 9.87 4.08 -24.35
C GLY A 243 11.13 3.73 -23.57
N ASP A 244 12.05 4.69 -23.34
CA ASP A 244 13.27 4.44 -22.59
C ASP A 244 12.98 4.14 -21.11
N PRO A 245 13.59 3.10 -20.49
CA PRO A 245 13.32 2.71 -19.11
C PRO A 245 13.70 3.78 -18.07
N ALA A 246 14.60 4.72 -18.39
CA ALA A 246 14.95 5.83 -17.51
C ALA A 246 13.92 6.99 -17.53
N ALA A 247 13.10 7.08 -18.58
CA ALA A 247 12.24 8.24 -18.83
C ALA A 247 11.32 8.56 -17.64
N GLY A 248 10.60 7.55 -17.12
CA GLY A 248 9.67 7.75 -16.01
C GLY A 248 10.33 8.34 -14.77
N TYR A 249 11.51 7.85 -14.39
CA TYR A 249 12.26 8.35 -13.23
C TYR A 249 12.78 9.78 -13.45
N LEU A 250 13.26 10.09 -14.65
CA LEU A 250 13.76 11.42 -14.95
C LEU A 250 12.63 12.45 -15.05
N VAL A 251 11.51 12.08 -15.65
CA VAL A 251 10.28 12.89 -15.68
C VAL A 251 9.78 13.16 -14.26
N GLN A 252 9.74 12.14 -13.40
CA GLN A 252 9.40 12.30 -11.99
C GLN A 252 10.37 13.24 -11.28
N ALA A 253 11.68 13.15 -11.56
CA ALA A 253 12.68 14.03 -10.98
C ALA A 253 12.41 15.51 -11.34
N LEU A 254 12.08 15.82 -12.60
CA LEU A 254 11.66 17.17 -13.01
C LEU A 254 10.41 17.64 -12.29
N GLY A 255 9.39 16.76 -12.18
CA GLY A 255 8.16 17.07 -11.46
C GLY A 255 8.40 17.42 -9.99
N LYS A 256 9.34 16.75 -9.32
CA LYS A 256 9.72 17.05 -7.93
C LYS A 256 10.41 18.39 -7.78
N LEU A 257 11.24 18.79 -8.71
CA LEU A 257 11.85 20.11 -8.73
C LEU A 257 10.81 21.21 -8.95
N GLY A 258 9.87 20.98 -9.86
CA GLY A 258 8.75 21.89 -10.14
C GLY A 258 9.19 23.24 -10.64
N ALA A 259 10.32 23.33 -11.35
CA ALA A 259 10.77 24.57 -11.94
C ALA A 259 9.84 25.00 -13.08
N ALA A 260 9.66 26.30 -13.25
CA ALA A 260 8.76 26.84 -14.28
C ALA A 260 9.18 26.41 -15.70
N GLY A 261 10.50 26.31 -15.96
CA GLY A 261 11.03 25.85 -17.25
C GLY A 261 10.77 24.38 -17.56
N ASP A 262 10.46 23.55 -16.56
CA ASP A 262 10.23 22.11 -16.74
C ASP A 262 8.78 21.78 -17.18
N GLN A 263 7.85 22.75 -17.08
CA GLN A 263 6.42 22.52 -17.30
C GLN A 263 6.08 22.17 -18.76
N GLU A 264 6.76 22.79 -19.72
CA GLU A 264 6.61 22.48 -21.15
C GLU A 264 7.17 21.09 -21.48
N GLU A 265 8.29 20.73 -20.89
CA GLU A 265 8.88 19.39 -21.02
C GLU A 265 7.95 18.32 -20.47
N LEU A 266 7.38 18.53 -19.28
CA LEU A 266 6.41 17.61 -18.68
C LEU A 266 5.16 17.50 -19.55
N ALA A 267 4.63 18.61 -20.08
CA ALA A 267 3.48 18.60 -20.99
C ALA A 267 3.78 17.79 -22.28
N ARG A 268 4.99 17.90 -22.83
CA ARG A 268 5.44 17.10 -23.96
C ARG A 268 5.42 15.59 -23.64
N TRP A 269 5.93 15.19 -22.47
CA TRP A 269 5.91 13.78 -22.04
C TRP A 269 4.49 13.23 -21.79
N VAL A 270 3.53 14.07 -21.38
CA VAL A 270 2.11 13.66 -21.33
C VAL A 270 1.60 13.26 -22.72
N LEU A 271 2.03 13.98 -23.77
CA LEU A 271 1.50 13.78 -25.13
C LEU A 271 2.24 12.70 -25.92
N GLU A 272 3.56 12.53 -25.69
CA GLU A 272 4.43 11.74 -26.55
C GLU A 272 4.82 10.38 -25.96
N ALA A 273 4.79 10.22 -24.62
CA ALA A 273 5.20 8.96 -24.00
C ALA A 273 4.26 7.81 -24.40
N THR A 274 4.86 6.70 -24.85
CA THR A 274 4.11 5.50 -25.24
C THR A 274 3.58 4.73 -24.04
N ASP A 275 4.32 4.77 -22.92
CA ASP A 275 3.96 4.11 -21.68
C ASP A 275 3.05 5.04 -20.84
N TRP A 276 1.87 4.55 -20.47
CA TRP A 276 0.91 5.30 -19.64
C TRP A 276 1.50 5.70 -18.27
N ARG A 277 2.45 4.92 -17.74
CA ARG A 277 3.11 5.21 -16.47
C ARG A 277 3.98 6.46 -16.55
N VAL A 278 4.68 6.66 -17.66
CA VAL A 278 5.46 7.90 -17.91
C VAL A 278 4.51 9.09 -18.04
N ARG A 279 3.36 8.93 -18.72
CA ARG A 279 2.34 9.99 -18.82
C ARG A 279 1.75 10.36 -17.45
N VAL A 280 1.52 9.35 -16.58
CA VAL A 280 1.11 9.57 -15.18
C VAL A 280 2.14 10.41 -14.41
N GLU A 281 3.44 10.06 -14.53
CA GLU A 281 4.49 10.82 -13.85
C GLU A 281 4.61 12.25 -14.37
N ALA A 282 4.45 12.43 -15.67
CA ALA A 282 4.46 13.75 -16.29
C ALA A 282 3.29 14.63 -15.77
N LEU A 283 2.06 14.08 -15.74
CA LEU A 283 0.90 14.78 -15.17
C LEU A 283 1.09 15.11 -13.69
N ASN A 284 1.59 14.17 -12.90
CA ASN A 284 1.87 14.39 -11.47
C ASN A 284 2.93 15.47 -11.24
N GLY A 285 3.83 15.65 -12.19
CA GLY A 285 4.88 16.68 -12.15
C GLY A 285 4.37 18.08 -12.52
N ILE A 286 3.31 18.17 -13.30
CA ILE A 286 2.74 19.46 -13.70
C ILE A 286 2.10 20.14 -12.49
N ARG A 287 2.50 21.36 -12.22
CA ARG A 287 1.91 22.21 -11.19
C ARG A 287 0.89 23.15 -11.82
N PRO A 288 -0.41 22.96 -11.52
CA PRO A 288 -1.44 23.83 -12.09
C PRO A 288 -1.17 25.29 -11.74
N ALA A 289 -0.94 26.10 -12.77
CA ALA A 289 -0.81 27.55 -12.62
C ALA A 289 -2.17 28.20 -12.85
N ALA A 290 -2.58 29.04 -11.91
CA ALA A 290 -3.86 29.73 -12.01
C ALA A 290 -3.91 30.57 -13.30
N GLY A 291 -4.84 30.27 -14.19
CA GLY A 291 -5.04 30.99 -15.45
C GLY A 291 -4.16 30.52 -16.62
N ASP A 292 -3.41 29.42 -16.47
CA ASP A 292 -2.65 28.85 -17.59
C ASP A 292 -3.56 28.03 -18.50
N GLN A 293 -3.95 28.64 -19.63
CA GLN A 293 -4.81 28.01 -20.61
C GLN A 293 -4.12 26.88 -21.39
N ALA A 294 -2.80 26.96 -21.57
CA ALA A 294 -2.06 25.92 -22.29
C ALA A 294 -2.01 24.62 -21.46
N GLN A 295 -1.75 24.72 -20.15
CA GLN A 295 -1.84 23.57 -19.24
C GLN A 295 -3.25 22.98 -19.21
N LEU A 296 -4.29 23.81 -19.16
CA LEU A 296 -5.67 23.34 -19.17
C LEU A 296 -5.99 22.52 -20.43
N GLU A 297 -5.52 22.95 -21.61
CA GLU A 297 -5.70 22.19 -22.85
C GLU A 297 -4.94 20.85 -22.83
N VAL A 298 -3.77 20.75 -22.20
CA VAL A 298 -3.06 19.48 -21.97
C VAL A 298 -3.92 18.54 -21.13
N PHE A 299 -4.49 19.03 -20.01
CA PHE A 299 -5.34 18.22 -19.15
C PHE A 299 -6.63 17.77 -19.85
N LEU A 300 -7.26 18.69 -20.60
CA LEU A 300 -8.47 18.36 -21.37
C LEU A 300 -8.20 17.32 -22.48
N GLY A 301 -7.02 17.41 -23.13
CA GLY A 301 -6.60 16.40 -24.10
C GLY A 301 -6.32 15.05 -23.45
N ALA A 302 -5.77 15.04 -22.24
CA ALA A 302 -5.47 13.81 -21.49
C ALA A 302 -6.72 13.11 -20.92
N LEU A 303 -7.91 13.74 -20.92
CA LEU A 303 -9.17 13.06 -20.59
C LEU A 303 -9.50 11.92 -21.58
N ASP A 304 -9.07 12.04 -22.80
CA ASP A 304 -9.30 11.05 -23.86
C ASP A 304 -8.20 9.96 -23.90
N ASP A 305 -7.28 9.97 -22.95
CA ASP A 305 -6.25 8.91 -22.84
C ASP A 305 -6.93 7.54 -22.69
N PRO A 306 -6.41 6.49 -23.37
CA PRO A 306 -6.95 5.14 -23.24
C PRO A 306 -6.78 4.55 -21.83
N SER A 307 -5.83 5.07 -21.03
CA SER A 307 -5.65 4.67 -19.63
C SER A 307 -6.49 5.54 -18.70
N ASP A 308 -7.39 4.90 -17.94
CA ASP A 308 -8.17 5.60 -16.91
C ASP A 308 -7.29 6.18 -15.79
N HIS A 309 -6.08 5.64 -15.58
CA HIS A 309 -5.10 6.22 -14.66
C HIS A 309 -4.64 7.61 -15.12
N VAL A 310 -4.33 7.75 -16.40
CA VAL A 310 -3.90 9.03 -16.99
C VAL A 310 -5.06 10.02 -16.98
N ALA A 311 -6.21 9.60 -17.51
CA ALA A 311 -7.40 10.44 -17.64
C ALA A 311 -7.96 10.86 -16.25
N GLY A 312 -7.93 9.97 -15.25
CA GLY A 312 -8.37 10.29 -13.88
C GLY A 312 -7.48 11.34 -13.19
N ILE A 313 -6.16 11.26 -13.38
CA ILE A 313 -5.24 12.29 -12.89
C ILE A 313 -5.49 13.63 -13.60
N ALA A 314 -5.66 13.61 -14.92
CA ALA A 314 -5.98 14.80 -15.70
C ALA A 314 -7.29 15.46 -15.21
N ALA A 315 -8.33 14.66 -14.97
CA ALA A 315 -9.61 15.11 -14.41
C ALA A 315 -9.44 15.81 -13.05
N ALA A 316 -8.63 15.23 -12.16
CA ALA A 316 -8.33 15.82 -10.85
C ALA A 316 -7.50 17.12 -10.96
N LEU A 317 -6.62 17.24 -11.95
CA LEU A 317 -5.82 18.44 -12.20
C LEU A 317 -6.66 19.58 -12.77
N ILE A 318 -7.64 19.28 -13.62
CA ILE A 318 -8.60 20.26 -14.15
C ILE A 318 -9.27 21.01 -13.00
N GLY A 319 -9.75 20.28 -11.98
CA GLY A 319 -10.42 20.87 -10.82
C GLY A 319 -9.59 21.90 -10.03
N ARG A 320 -8.28 21.90 -10.20
CA ARG A 320 -7.35 22.83 -9.56
C ARG A 320 -7.04 24.07 -10.40
N ASN A 321 -7.54 24.15 -11.63
CA ASN A 321 -7.26 25.25 -12.56
C ASN A 321 -8.34 26.34 -12.45
N ALA A 322 -7.91 27.61 -12.28
CA ALA A 322 -8.82 28.75 -12.15
C ALA A 322 -9.65 29.07 -13.41
N GLN A 323 -9.33 28.47 -14.56
CA GLN A 323 -10.06 28.63 -15.82
C GLN A 323 -11.21 27.62 -16.01
N VAL A 324 -11.48 26.75 -15.02
CA VAL A 324 -12.57 25.76 -15.08
C VAL A 324 -13.91 26.37 -15.51
N PRO A 325 -14.34 27.56 -15.03
CA PRO A 325 -15.60 28.16 -15.49
C PRO A 325 -15.74 28.27 -17.01
N SER A 326 -14.64 28.47 -17.75
CA SER A 326 -14.67 28.60 -19.20
C SER A 326 -14.90 27.28 -19.95
N VAL A 327 -14.74 26.13 -19.28
CA VAL A 327 -14.82 24.79 -19.89
C VAL A 327 -15.92 23.92 -19.30
N VAL A 328 -16.74 24.42 -18.37
CA VAL A 328 -17.82 23.65 -17.71
C VAL A 328 -18.67 22.89 -18.71
N ALA A 329 -19.11 23.54 -19.79
CA ALA A 329 -19.94 22.91 -20.81
C ALA A 329 -19.19 21.77 -21.55
N ARG A 330 -17.86 21.89 -21.75
CA ARG A 330 -17.05 20.83 -22.34
C ARG A 330 -16.97 19.61 -21.38
N LEU A 331 -16.79 19.86 -20.07
CA LEU A 331 -16.75 18.80 -19.06
C LEU A 331 -18.09 18.08 -18.94
N GLN A 332 -19.22 18.80 -18.94
CA GLN A 332 -20.56 18.23 -18.96
C GLN A 332 -20.77 17.34 -20.19
N THR A 333 -20.36 17.83 -21.37
CA THR A 333 -20.44 17.07 -22.62
C THR A 333 -19.58 15.81 -22.56
N TRP A 334 -18.38 15.90 -22.01
CA TRP A 334 -17.48 14.77 -21.90
C TRP A 334 -18.03 13.70 -20.94
N VAL A 335 -18.53 14.09 -19.77
CA VAL A 335 -19.15 13.18 -18.78
C VAL A 335 -20.38 12.48 -19.40
N ALA A 336 -21.23 13.20 -20.12
CA ALA A 336 -22.39 12.63 -20.77
C ALA A 336 -22.02 11.61 -21.89
N ALA A 337 -20.89 11.81 -22.56
CA ALA A 337 -20.39 10.91 -23.61
C ALA A 337 -19.64 9.68 -23.07
N ASN A 338 -19.17 9.71 -21.80
CA ASN A 338 -18.32 8.68 -21.22
C ASN A 338 -18.84 8.23 -19.82
N PRO A 339 -20.12 7.85 -19.68
CA PRO A 339 -20.73 7.58 -18.38
C PRO A 339 -20.12 6.40 -17.63
N ASP A 340 -19.50 5.46 -18.35
CA ASP A 340 -18.93 4.21 -17.79
C ASP A 340 -17.46 4.36 -17.35
N ARG A 341 -16.79 5.48 -17.67
CA ARG A 341 -15.43 5.77 -17.23
C ARG A 341 -15.42 6.38 -15.82
N LEU A 342 -15.92 5.63 -14.87
CA LEU A 342 -16.25 6.15 -13.52
C LEU A 342 -15.06 6.74 -12.78
N ALA A 343 -13.85 6.20 -12.95
CA ALA A 343 -12.61 6.73 -12.38
C ALA A 343 -12.26 8.15 -12.87
N VAL A 344 -12.77 8.54 -14.05
CA VAL A 344 -12.58 9.87 -14.64
C VAL A 344 -13.78 10.76 -14.34
N VAL A 345 -14.98 10.20 -14.43
CA VAL A 345 -16.24 10.91 -14.17
C VAL A 345 -16.31 11.45 -12.75
N GLY A 346 -15.89 10.70 -11.74
CA GLY A 346 -15.94 11.11 -10.33
C GLY A 346 -15.23 12.44 -10.04
N PRO A 347 -13.94 12.58 -10.35
CA PRO A 347 -13.23 13.86 -10.22
C PRO A 347 -13.83 15.01 -11.04
N LEU A 348 -14.39 14.73 -12.22
CA LEU A 348 -15.06 15.75 -13.03
C LEU A 348 -16.40 16.19 -12.41
N LEU A 349 -17.19 15.27 -11.87
CA LEU A 349 -18.42 15.61 -11.15
C LEU A 349 -18.13 16.46 -9.92
N SER A 350 -17.11 16.13 -9.15
CA SER A 350 -16.64 16.94 -8.01
C SER A 350 -16.21 18.33 -8.46
N THR A 351 -15.53 18.43 -9.60
CA THR A 351 -15.16 19.70 -10.22
C THR A 351 -16.39 20.52 -10.63
N LEU A 352 -17.36 19.89 -11.30
CA LEU A 352 -18.62 20.52 -11.73
C LEU A 352 -19.46 20.97 -10.52
N ALA A 353 -19.51 20.18 -9.45
CA ALA A 353 -20.15 20.57 -8.20
C ALA A 353 -19.53 21.87 -7.63
N ASN A 354 -18.22 21.98 -7.61
CA ASN A 354 -17.50 23.18 -7.18
C ASN A 354 -17.72 24.40 -8.08
N GLN A 355 -18.19 24.20 -9.32
CA GLN A 355 -18.55 25.26 -10.27
C GLN A 355 -20.07 25.56 -10.27
N ASP A 356 -20.78 25.14 -9.24
CA ASP A 356 -22.23 25.30 -9.05
C ASP A 356 -23.09 24.67 -10.18
N ALA A 357 -22.56 23.67 -10.87
CA ALA A 357 -23.29 22.89 -11.88
C ALA A 357 -24.17 21.79 -11.21
N ARG A 358 -24.83 22.13 -10.10
CA ARG A 358 -25.58 21.18 -9.25
C ARG A 358 -26.68 20.43 -9.99
N GLU A 359 -27.41 21.09 -10.87
CA GLU A 359 -28.49 20.44 -11.64
C GLU A 359 -27.94 19.32 -12.54
N PHE A 360 -26.77 19.50 -13.10
CA PHE A 360 -26.11 18.47 -13.90
C PHE A 360 -25.67 17.29 -13.01
N VAL A 361 -25.08 17.57 -11.85
CA VAL A 361 -24.67 16.53 -10.87
C VAL A 361 -25.89 15.75 -10.38
N TYR A 362 -26.98 16.42 -10.04
CA TYR A 362 -28.22 15.78 -9.62
C TYR A 362 -28.80 14.90 -10.74
N ALA A 363 -28.88 15.42 -11.97
CA ALA A 363 -29.39 14.67 -13.10
C ALA A 363 -28.56 13.42 -13.38
N TRP A 364 -27.21 13.53 -13.29
CA TRP A 364 -26.32 12.40 -13.49
C TRP A 364 -26.53 11.31 -12.43
N ILE A 365 -26.76 11.67 -11.15
CA ILE A 365 -27.06 10.72 -10.08
C ILE A 365 -28.42 10.06 -10.30
N ASP A 366 -29.44 10.85 -10.66
CA ASP A 366 -30.82 10.37 -10.85
C ASP A 366 -31.00 9.48 -12.08
N ASP A 367 -30.17 9.66 -13.11
CA ASP A 367 -30.18 8.85 -14.35
C ASP A 367 -29.62 7.43 -14.11
N GLY A 368 -28.98 7.17 -12.95
CA GLY A 368 -28.62 5.85 -12.50
C GLY A 368 -29.86 5.05 -12.10
N THR A 369 -29.96 3.79 -12.51
CA THR A 369 -30.96 2.87 -11.96
C THR A 369 -30.68 2.67 -10.48
N GLY A 370 -31.65 2.82 -9.61
CA GLY A 370 -31.54 2.98 -8.16
C GLY A 370 -30.79 1.93 -7.35
N ASP A 371 -30.20 0.91 -7.99
CA ASP A 371 -29.38 -0.15 -7.37
C ASP A 371 -27.90 -0.13 -7.82
N ASP A 372 -27.46 0.88 -8.59
CA ASP A 372 -26.07 1.02 -8.99
C ASP A 372 -25.22 1.65 -7.88
N ALA A 373 -24.71 0.80 -7.00
CA ALA A 373 -23.93 1.21 -5.83
C ALA A 373 -22.64 1.95 -6.21
N GLU A 374 -22.01 1.59 -7.33
CA GLU A 374 -20.78 2.23 -7.76
C GLU A 374 -21.03 3.65 -8.30
N ARG A 375 -22.06 3.81 -9.10
CA ARG A 375 -22.48 5.13 -9.58
C ARG A 375 -22.93 6.03 -8.42
N TRP A 376 -23.66 5.49 -7.46
CA TRP A 376 -24.04 6.23 -6.25
C TRP A 376 -22.79 6.68 -5.48
N ARG A 377 -21.84 5.78 -5.22
CA ARG A 377 -20.61 6.09 -4.50
C ARG A 377 -19.86 7.27 -5.13
N ILE A 378 -19.75 7.31 -6.45
CA ILE A 378 -19.15 8.42 -7.18
C ILE A 378 -19.98 9.70 -7.08
N GLY A 379 -21.30 9.58 -7.18
CA GLY A 379 -22.22 10.69 -7.03
C GLY A 379 -22.20 11.32 -5.64
N VAL A 380 -22.08 10.52 -4.58
CA VAL A 380 -22.04 11.06 -3.20
C VAL A 380 -20.79 11.87 -2.92
N GLU A 381 -19.65 11.54 -3.54
CA GLU A 381 -18.44 12.36 -3.43
C GLU A 381 -18.65 13.76 -4.02
N ALA A 382 -19.35 13.86 -5.16
CA ALA A 382 -19.72 15.14 -5.75
C ALA A 382 -20.79 15.87 -4.93
N LEU A 383 -21.81 15.16 -4.40
CA LEU A 383 -22.82 15.73 -3.49
C LEU A 383 -22.19 16.33 -2.24
N ALA A 384 -21.15 15.68 -1.70
CA ALA A 384 -20.43 16.19 -0.54
C ALA A 384 -19.72 17.53 -0.81
N GLN A 385 -19.43 17.88 -2.06
CA GLN A 385 -18.85 19.18 -2.44
C GLN A 385 -19.92 20.28 -2.58
N LEU A 386 -21.17 19.93 -2.86
CA LEU A 386 -22.28 20.87 -3.00
C LEU A 386 -22.69 21.45 -1.65
N ARG A 387 -22.89 22.76 -1.58
CA ARG A 387 -23.36 23.46 -0.35
C ARG A 387 -24.88 23.52 -0.31
N GLY A 388 -25.41 23.60 0.91
CA GLY A 388 -26.82 23.81 1.16
C GLY A 388 -27.57 22.56 1.63
N ARG A 389 -28.79 22.83 2.14
CA ARG A 389 -29.63 21.80 2.75
C ARG A 389 -30.13 20.77 1.73
N ASP A 390 -30.47 21.21 0.52
CA ASP A 390 -30.94 20.37 -0.58
C ASP A 390 -29.93 19.27 -0.95
N ALA A 391 -28.64 19.61 -1.02
CA ALA A 391 -27.59 18.65 -1.27
C ALA A 391 -27.40 17.66 -0.09
N LEU A 392 -27.53 18.15 1.15
CA LEU A 392 -27.45 17.33 2.35
C LEU A 392 -28.62 16.36 2.46
N ASP A 393 -29.86 16.83 2.23
CA ASP A 393 -31.07 15.99 2.23
C ASP A 393 -30.98 14.90 1.15
N ARG A 394 -30.42 15.26 -0.04
CA ARG A 394 -30.22 14.30 -1.12
C ARG A 394 -29.14 13.27 -0.76
N LEU A 395 -28.00 13.71 -0.21
CA LEU A 395 -26.97 12.82 0.28
C LEU A 395 -27.52 11.84 1.32
N ALA A 396 -28.28 12.35 2.30
CA ALA A 396 -28.89 11.54 3.34
C ALA A 396 -29.90 10.51 2.81
N SER A 397 -30.48 10.72 1.62
CA SER A 397 -31.44 9.76 1.04
C SER A 397 -30.81 8.39 0.75
N GLY A 398 -29.49 8.30 0.57
CA GLY A 398 -28.77 7.03 0.42
C GLY A 398 -28.83 6.11 1.62
N LEU A 399 -29.13 6.63 2.81
CA LEU A 399 -29.33 5.80 4.01
C LEU A 399 -30.59 4.92 3.94
N ASN A 400 -31.53 5.24 3.06
CA ASN A 400 -32.75 4.45 2.84
C ASN A 400 -32.55 3.31 1.83
N SER A 401 -31.32 3.14 1.29
CA SER A 401 -31.02 2.08 0.33
C SER A 401 -31.00 0.71 1.02
N ALA A 402 -31.43 -0.32 0.27
CA ALA A 402 -31.24 -1.71 0.67
C ALA A 402 -29.79 -2.21 0.48
N SER A 403 -28.97 -1.47 -0.25
CA SER A 403 -27.55 -1.79 -0.49
C SER A 403 -26.69 -1.25 0.65
N GLU A 404 -25.97 -2.14 1.32
CA GLU A 404 -25.01 -1.76 2.37
C GLU A 404 -23.88 -0.87 1.84
N ASP A 405 -23.46 -1.08 0.59
CA ASP A 405 -22.43 -0.26 -0.08
C ASP A 405 -22.89 1.19 -0.24
N ILE A 406 -24.16 1.40 -0.60
CA ILE A 406 -24.76 2.74 -0.74
C ILE A 406 -24.84 3.42 0.63
N VAL A 407 -25.31 2.70 1.65
CA VAL A 407 -25.41 3.23 3.02
C VAL A 407 -24.01 3.61 3.52
N THR A 408 -23.03 2.73 3.35
CA THR A 408 -21.64 2.97 3.74
C THR A 408 -21.06 4.22 3.05
N ALA A 409 -21.16 4.30 1.73
CA ALA A 409 -20.65 5.45 0.96
C ALA A 409 -21.32 6.76 1.40
N THR A 410 -22.62 6.72 1.67
CA THR A 410 -23.39 7.87 2.15
C THR A 410 -22.91 8.36 3.51
N VAL A 411 -22.71 7.46 4.48
CA VAL A 411 -22.27 7.85 5.83
C VAL A 411 -20.84 8.40 5.81
N VAL A 412 -19.95 7.78 5.05
CA VAL A 412 -18.58 8.28 4.88
C VAL A 412 -18.59 9.69 4.28
N ALA A 413 -19.37 9.93 3.23
CA ALA A 413 -19.50 11.25 2.62
C ALA A 413 -20.11 12.31 3.57
N LEU A 414 -21.08 11.92 4.40
CA LEU A 414 -21.63 12.77 5.44
C LEU A 414 -20.60 13.12 6.51
N ALA A 415 -19.80 12.14 6.93
CA ALA A 415 -18.73 12.36 7.91
C ALA A 415 -17.66 13.31 7.36
N ASP A 416 -17.26 13.13 6.12
CA ASP A 416 -16.31 14.01 5.46
C ASP A 416 -16.84 15.44 5.31
N ARG A 417 -18.09 15.58 4.93
CA ARG A 417 -18.74 16.87 4.76
C ARG A 417 -18.94 17.62 6.09
N TRP A 418 -19.15 16.91 7.21
CA TRP A 418 -19.31 17.51 8.53
C TRP A 418 -18.22 18.52 8.87
N ILE A 419 -16.99 18.27 8.48
CA ILE A 419 -15.86 19.15 8.76
C ILE A 419 -16.09 20.56 8.24
N ASP A 420 -16.74 20.68 7.10
CA ASP A 420 -17.04 21.96 6.47
C ASP A 420 -18.40 22.54 6.96
N ASP A 421 -19.38 21.67 7.24
CA ASP A 421 -20.75 22.08 7.60
C ASP A 421 -20.93 22.39 9.09
N GLN A 422 -19.99 21.95 9.97
CA GLN A 422 -20.06 22.21 11.42
C GLN A 422 -20.18 23.69 11.82
N ILE A 423 -19.76 24.60 10.93
CA ILE A 423 -19.88 26.06 11.11
C ILE A 423 -21.32 26.57 10.93
N TYR A 424 -22.24 25.73 10.39
CA TYR A 424 -23.63 26.06 10.15
C TYR A 424 -24.52 25.42 11.23
N PRO A 425 -24.88 26.16 12.32
CA PRO A 425 -25.67 25.60 13.43
C PRO A 425 -26.99 24.98 13.00
N GLU A 426 -27.61 25.53 11.95
CA GLU A 426 -28.91 25.07 11.42
C GLU A 426 -28.88 23.68 10.81
N LEU A 427 -27.70 23.15 10.42
CA LEU A 427 -27.54 21.81 9.87
C LEU A 427 -27.26 20.74 10.94
N ARG A 428 -26.81 21.13 12.13
CA ARG A 428 -26.43 20.21 13.21
C ARG A 428 -27.54 19.23 13.63
N PRO A 429 -28.82 19.67 13.79
CA PRO A 429 -29.89 18.74 14.12
C PRO A 429 -30.10 17.66 13.04
N LEU A 430 -29.93 18.02 11.77
CA LEU A 430 -30.05 17.08 10.65
C LEU A 430 -28.93 16.06 10.68
N TYR A 431 -27.67 16.50 10.86
CA TYR A 431 -26.52 15.60 11.02
C TYR A 431 -26.72 14.63 12.19
N TYR A 432 -27.17 15.14 13.35
CA TYR A 432 -27.46 14.28 14.50
C TYR A 432 -28.51 13.21 14.17
N THR A 433 -29.59 13.57 13.51
CA THR A 433 -30.66 12.63 13.16
C THR A 433 -30.15 11.55 12.22
N VAL A 434 -29.53 11.96 11.10
CA VAL A 434 -29.05 11.09 10.04
C VAL A 434 -27.97 10.12 10.56
N LEU A 435 -27.00 10.64 11.32
CA LEU A 435 -25.90 9.81 11.85
C LEU A 435 -26.37 8.90 12.99
N SER A 436 -27.40 9.30 13.76
CA SER A 436 -28.02 8.43 14.75
C SER A 436 -28.77 7.24 14.10
N GLU A 437 -29.36 7.45 12.93
CA GLU A 437 -29.95 6.38 12.12
C GLU A 437 -28.87 5.44 11.58
N ALA A 438 -27.76 6.00 11.07
CA ALA A 438 -26.60 5.21 10.61
C ALA A 438 -26.02 4.34 11.73
N MET A 439 -25.93 4.85 12.97
CA MET A 439 -25.52 4.07 14.15
C MET A 439 -26.47 2.93 14.51
N ALA A 440 -27.64 2.85 13.92
CA ALA A 440 -28.62 1.79 14.14
C ALA A 440 -28.73 0.84 12.94
N SER A 441 -27.94 1.04 11.90
CA SER A 441 -28.07 0.32 10.63
C SER A 441 -27.63 -1.14 10.70
N GLY A 442 -26.79 -1.51 11.69
CA GLY A 442 -26.14 -2.82 11.76
C GLY A 442 -24.98 -2.99 10.77
N ASN A 443 -24.62 -1.93 10.04
CA ASN A 443 -23.46 -1.91 9.15
C ASN A 443 -22.24 -1.38 9.90
N PRO A 444 -21.19 -2.19 10.18
CA PRO A 444 -20.07 -1.81 11.01
C PRO A 444 -19.31 -0.58 10.49
N THR A 445 -19.12 -0.46 9.17
CA THR A 445 -18.40 0.68 8.57
C THR A 445 -19.21 1.98 8.70
N ALA A 446 -20.53 1.91 8.50
CA ALA A 446 -21.42 3.04 8.69
C ALA A 446 -21.48 3.48 10.16
N GLU A 447 -21.55 2.52 11.08
CA GLU A 447 -21.53 2.78 12.53
C GLU A 447 -20.24 3.49 12.96
N LEU A 448 -19.07 3.03 12.49
CA LEU A 448 -17.79 3.64 12.82
C LEU A 448 -17.67 5.07 12.26
N ALA A 449 -18.05 5.29 11.01
CA ALA A 449 -18.01 6.62 10.40
C ALA A 449 -19.00 7.60 11.09
N ALA A 450 -20.20 7.15 11.43
CA ALA A 450 -21.17 7.95 12.18
C ALA A 450 -20.69 8.24 13.61
N GLY A 451 -20.07 7.26 14.28
CA GLY A 451 -19.56 7.38 15.64
C GLY A 451 -18.47 8.45 15.78
N GLU A 452 -17.58 8.55 14.78
CA GLU A 452 -16.54 9.58 14.74
C GLU A 452 -17.13 11.01 14.77
N VAL A 453 -18.17 11.25 13.98
CA VAL A 453 -18.83 12.56 13.93
C VAL A 453 -19.70 12.81 15.16
N LEU A 454 -20.45 11.81 15.63
CA LEU A 454 -21.30 11.95 16.82
C LEU A 454 -20.51 12.23 18.11
N ALA A 455 -19.21 11.92 18.12
CA ALA A 455 -18.34 12.27 19.23
C ALA A 455 -17.94 13.77 19.27
N ASP A 456 -18.26 14.55 18.21
CA ASP A 456 -17.99 15.98 18.18
C ASP A 456 -18.81 16.74 19.24
N PRO A 457 -18.16 17.60 20.06
CA PRO A 457 -18.84 18.40 21.08
C PRO A 457 -20.01 19.24 20.56
N LEU A 458 -19.99 19.65 19.28
CA LEU A 458 -21.07 20.42 18.66
C LEU A 458 -22.39 19.64 18.53
N LEU A 459 -22.36 18.32 18.68
CA LEU A 459 -23.53 17.44 18.62
C LEU A 459 -23.99 16.97 20.02
N HIS A 460 -23.23 17.23 21.08
CA HIS A 460 -23.57 16.78 22.44
C HIS A 460 -24.94 17.32 22.92
N GLU A 461 -25.28 18.55 22.56
CA GLU A 461 -26.54 19.17 22.93
C GLU A 461 -27.81 18.44 22.38
N PHE A 462 -27.59 17.67 21.28
CA PHE A 462 -28.66 16.88 20.64
C PHE A 462 -28.78 15.46 21.20
N GLY A 463 -27.88 15.05 22.10
CA GLY A 463 -27.90 13.73 22.73
C GLY A 463 -26.94 12.70 22.14
N SER A 464 -25.93 13.13 21.34
CA SER A 464 -25.00 12.23 20.67
C SER A 464 -24.20 11.34 21.64
N VAL A 465 -23.84 11.85 22.83
CA VAL A 465 -23.15 11.07 23.86
C VAL A 465 -23.99 9.87 24.33
N ALA A 466 -25.29 10.07 24.57
CA ALA A 466 -26.19 8.99 24.95
C ALA A 466 -26.30 7.94 23.85
N ARG A 467 -26.34 8.38 22.59
CA ARG A 467 -26.42 7.50 21.43
C ARG A 467 -25.14 6.64 21.27
N LEU A 468 -23.96 7.24 21.49
CA LEU A 468 -22.69 6.51 21.50
C LEU A 468 -22.60 5.47 22.62
N ILE A 469 -23.10 5.82 23.82
CA ILE A 469 -23.17 4.89 24.96
C ILE A 469 -24.10 3.70 24.63
N GLU A 470 -25.29 3.97 24.06
CA GLU A 470 -26.25 2.93 23.64
C GLU A 470 -25.60 1.98 22.60
N ALA A 471 -24.93 2.52 21.59
CA ALA A 471 -24.25 1.74 20.56
C ALA A 471 -23.14 0.86 21.16
N TYR A 472 -22.29 1.43 22.03
CA TYR A 472 -21.27 0.64 22.74
C TYR A 472 -21.90 -0.48 23.58
N GLN A 473 -22.95 -0.18 24.35
CA GLN A 473 -23.60 -1.19 25.21
C GLN A 473 -24.30 -2.29 24.40
N ALA A 474 -24.75 -1.99 23.18
CA ALA A 474 -25.28 -2.98 22.26
C ALA A 474 -24.16 -3.83 21.68
N GLY A 475 -23.07 -3.21 21.18
CA GLY A 475 -21.91 -3.88 20.61
C GLY A 475 -21.10 -4.69 21.62
N ALA A 476 -20.98 -4.23 22.87
CA ALA A 476 -20.30 -4.95 23.94
C ALA A 476 -20.99 -6.26 24.37
N ARG A 477 -22.20 -6.53 23.89
CA ARG A 477 -22.91 -7.80 24.08
C ARG A 477 -22.71 -8.77 22.92
N GLY A 478 -22.06 -8.30 21.84
CA GLY A 478 -21.70 -9.11 20.68
C GLY A 478 -20.35 -9.81 20.87
N ASP A 479 -20.04 -10.74 19.99
CA ASP A 479 -18.83 -11.57 20.05
C ASP A 479 -17.60 -10.87 19.43
N ASP A 480 -17.72 -9.61 18.94
CA ASP A 480 -16.60 -8.88 18.33
C ASP A 480 -16.01 -7.80 19.26
N PRO A 481 -14.89 -8.10 19.94
CA PRO A 481 -14.23 -7.14 20.83
C PRO A 481 -13.62 -5.93 20.13
N ARG A 482 -13.37 -5.98 18.80
CA ARG A 482 -12.82 -4.85 18.03
C ARG A 482 -13.87 -3.79 17.82
N SER A 483 -15.07 -4.18 17.41
CA SER A 483 -16.20 -3.26 17.27
C SER A 483 -16.53 -2.60 18.62
N ALA A 484 -16.57 -3.38 19.72
CA ALA A 484 -16.75 -2.84 21.06
C ALA A 484 -15.66 -1.83 21.47
N ALA A 485 -14.40 -2.11 21.11
CA ALA A 485 -13.27 -1.22 21.39
C ALA A 485 -13.39 0.11 20.64
N GLU A 486 -13.70 0.09 19.35
CA GLU A 486 -13.87 1.31 18.54
C GLU A 486 -15.06 2.16 19.03
N LEU A 487 -16.19 1.53 19.30
CA LEU A 487 -17.35 2.24 19.87
C LEU A 487 -17.02 2.86 21.23
N LEU A 488 -16.33 2.14 22.11
CA LEU A 488 -15.87 2.68 23.39
C LEU A 488 -14.86 3.84 23.21
N ARG A 489 -14.04 3.78 22.17
CA ARG A 489 -13.12 4.88 21.84
C ARG A 489 -13.87 6.17 21.53
N PHE A 490 -14.98 6.10 20.76
CA PHE A 490 -15.82 7.26 20.50
C PHE A 490 -16.48 7.78 21.79
N VAL A 491 -16.96 6.91 22.67
CA VAL A 491 -17.44 7.32 23.99
C VAL A 491 -16.35 8.04 24.77
N ALA A 492 -15.15 7.45 24.85
CA ALA A 492 -14.05 7.96 25.67
C ALA A 492 -13.47 9.31 25.20
N ILE A 493 -13.52 9.61 23.88
CA ILE A 493 -13.03 10.90 23.36
C ILE A 493 -13.97 12.08 23.64
N THR A 494 -15.24 11.83 23.97
CA THR A 494 -16.20 12.91 24.32
C THR A 494 -15.80 13.64 25.60
N GLN A 495 -15.13 12.97 26.53
CA GLN A 495 -14.59 13.50 27.81
C GLN A 495 -15.66 14.24 28.66
N VAL A 496 -16.88 13.82 28.62
CA VAL A 496 -17.99 14.38 29.45
C VAL A 496 -18.24 13.51 30.68
N PRO A 497 -18.63 14.08 31.83
CA PRO A 497 -18.80 13.31 33.07
C PRO A 497 -19.77 12.11 32.96
N GLN A 498 -20.73 12.15 32.04
CA GLN A 498 -21.71 11.09 31.83
C GLN A 498 -21.12 9.75 31.40
N ILE A 499 -19.90 9.74 30.84
CA ILE A 499 -19.26 8.50 30.36
C ILE A 499 -18.52 7.74 31.47
N GLU A 500 -18.26 8.35 32.65
CA GLU A 500 -17.50 7.73 33.72
C GLU A 500 -18.04 6.35 34.15
N PRO A 501 -19.36 6.17 34.39
CA PRO A 501 -19.89 4.86 34.76
C PRO A 501 -19.65 3.78 33.69
N VAL A 502 -19.73 4.17 32.42
CA VAL A 502 -19.53 3.27 31.27
C VAL A 502 -18.06 2.83 31.19
N LEU A 503 -17.13 3.78 31.34
CA LEU A 503 -15.70 3.48 31.35
C LEU A 503 -15.33 2.59 32.56
N ARG A 504 -15.88 2.85 33.75
CA ARG A 504 -15.64 2.01 34.93
C ARG A 504 -16.14 0.57 34.73
N GLN A 505 -17.29 0.39 34.10
CA GLN A 505 -17.78 -0.95 33.75
C GLN A 505 -16.87 -1.63 32.71
N ALA A 506 -16.39 -0.87 31.73
CA ALA A 506 -15.56 -1.41 30.65
C ALA A 506 -14.13 -1.80 31.08
N VAL A 507 -13.67 -1.40 32.28
CA VAL A 507 -12.38 -1.86 32.85
C VAL A 507 -12.39 -3.35 33.16
N ASP A 508 -13.57 -3.92 33.39
CA ASP A 508 -13.75 -5.35 33.68
C ASP A 508 -14.12 -6.18 32.43
N HIS A 509 -14.03 -5.58 31.23
CA HIS A 509 -14.35 -6.26 29.97
C HIS A 509 -13.35 -7.41 29.71
N PRO A 510 -13.79 -8.58 29.18
CA PRO A 510 -12.90 -9.70 28.89
C PRO A 510 -11.77 -9.34 27.95
N ALA A 511 -12.00 -8.52 26.92
CA ALA A 511 -10.99 -8.12 25.95
C ALA A 511 -10.08 -6.98 26.49
N TYR A 512 -8.78 -7.18 26.45
CA TYR A 512 -7.77 -6.21 26.89
C TYR A 512 -7.85 -4.87 26.16
N VAL A 513 -8.05 -4.89 24.84
CA VAL A 513 -8.15 -3.67 24.04
C VAL A 513 -9.26 -2.75 24.57
N VAL A 514 -10.39 -3.31 25.00
CA VAL A 514 -11.51 -2.57 25.60
C VAL A 514 -11.11 -2.03 26.98
N ARG A 515 -10.51 -2.89 27.84
CA ARG A 515 -10.01 -2.47 29.18
C ARG A 515 -9.02 -1.32 29.06
N ARG A 516 -8.06 -1.41 28.11
CA ARG A 516 -7.05 -0.37 27.88
C ARG A 516 -7.66 0.96 27.46
N ILE A 517 -8.66 0.95 26.57
CA ILE A 517 -9.38 2.17 26.16
C ILE A 517 -10.14 2.76 27.35
N ALA A 518 -10.80 1.93 28.15
CA ALA A 518 -11.53 2.34 29.33
C ALA A 518 -10.61 3.02 30.37
N ALA A 519 -9.48 2.41 30.70
CA ALA A 519 -8.51 2.96 31.64
C ALA A 519 -7.89 4.27 31.14
N SER A 520 -7.53 4.33 29.86
CA SER A 520 -7.02 5.57 29.25
C SER A 520 -8.09 6.67 29.23
N GLY A 521 -9.36 6.31 29.03
CA GLY A 521 -10.49 7.22 29.11
C GLY A 521 -10.71 7.77 30.52
N LEU A 522 -10.67 6.91 31.54
CA LEU A 522 -10.78 7.29 32.95
C LEU A 522 -9.60 8.18 33.37
N GLN A 523 -8.39 7.84 33.00
CA GLN A 523 -7.21 8.67 33.30
C GLN A 523 -7.36 10.09 32.73
N ARG A 524 -7.86 10.22 31.50
CA ARG A 524 -8.11 11.54 30.90
C ARG A 524 -9.25 12.30 31.57
N LEU A 525 -10.30 11.58 31.98
CA LEU A 525 -11.49 12.19 32.54
C LEU A 525 -11.34 12.58 34.01
N THR A 526 -10.73 11.70 34.83
CA THR A 526 -10.68 11.81 36.30
C THR A 526 -9.26 12.01 36.86
N GLY A 527 -8.22 11.74 36.07
CA GLY A 527 -6.83 11.68 36.51
C GLY A 527 -6.45 10.37 37.21
N GLU A 528 -7.37 9.43 37.38
CA GLU A 528 -7.15 8.14 38.01
C GLU A 528 -6.39 7.20 37.06
N THR A 529 -5.30 6.60 37.54
CA THR A 529 -4.55 5.58 36.80
C THR A 529 -5.00 4.20 37.23
N ILE A 530 -5.46 3.40 36.28
CA ILE A 530 -5.88 2.01 36.51
C ILE A 530 -4.84 1.10 35.86
N GLU A 531 -4.24 0.23 36.66
CA GLU A 531 -3.35 -0.81 36.15
C GLU A 531 -4.17 -1.94 35.51
N ILE A 532 -3.80 -2.32 34.32
CA ILE A 532 -4.44 -3.39 33.56
C ILE A 532 -3.41 -4.48 33.32
N SER A 533 -3.79 -5.72 33.69
CA SER A 533 -2.94 -6.88 33.42
C SER A 533 -3.00 -7.29 31.95
N PRO A 534 -1.86 -7.49 31.28
CA PRO A 534 -1.80 -8.03 29.93
C PRO A 534 -2.05 -9.53 29.85
N ASP A 535 -1.95 -10.26 30.96
CA ASP A 535 -1.81 -11.72 30.99
C ASP A 535 -3.08 -12.52 30.60
N GLU A 536 -4.22 -11.86 30.42
CA GLU A 536 -5.47 -12.53 30.02
C GLU A 536 -5.73 -12.51 28.51
N ASP A 537 -4.90 -11.79 27.73
CA ASP A 537 -5.16 -11.58 26.30
C ASP A 537 -4.77 -12.76 25.41
N SER A 538 -3.78 -13.53 25.80
CA SER A 538 -3.40 -14.74 25.05
C SER A 538 -4.55 -15.78 24.99
N ALA A 539 -5.53 -15.66 25.89
CA ALA A 539 -6.71 -16.54 25.89
C ALA A 539 -7.80 -16.06 24.90
N VAL A 540 -7.97 -14.74 24.71
CA VAL A 540 -9.02 -14.17 23.83
C VAL A 540 -8.57 -14.17 22.37
N GLU A 541 -7.28 -13.91 22.09
CA GLU A 541 -6.73 -14.14 20.75
C GLU A 541 -6.74 -15.62 20.38
N ALA A 542 -6.47 -16.50 21.34
CA ALA A 542 -6.60 -17.94 21.17
C ALA A 542 -8.07 -18.40 21.01
N GLU A 543 -9.05 -17.70 21.61
CA GLU A 543 -10.47 -18.03 21.48
C GLU A 543 -11.06 -17.52 20.17
N ALA A 544 -10.64 -16.36 19.67
CA ALA A 544 -10.97 -15.90 18.30
C ALA A 544 -10.35 -16.80 17.23
N ALA A 545 -9.12 -17.28 17.47
CA ALA A 545 -8.49 -18.30 16.62
C ALA A 545 -9.19 -19.67 16.77
N SER A 546 -9.85 -19.97 17.89
CA SER A 546 -10.52 -21.26 18.12
C SER A 546 -11.83 -21.45 17.32
N THR A 547 -12.36 -20.38 16.71
CA THR A 547 -13.50 -20.49 15.77
C THR A 547 -13.08 -20.92 14.37
N LEU A 548 -11.79 -20.82 14.03
CA LEU A 548 -11.26 -21.31 12.77
C LEU A 548 -11.10 -22.84 12.82
N ALA A 549 -11.34 -23.49 11.68
CA ALA A 549 -11.10 -24.93 11.53
C ALA A 549 -9.60 -25.32 11.58
N TYR A 550 -8.72 -24.33 11.70
CA TYR A 550 -7.26 -24.48 11.71
C TYR A 550 -6.61 -23.35 12.55
N ASP A 551 -5.39 -23.60 13.01
CA ASP A 551 -4.57 -22.57 13.67
C ASP A 551 -3.83 -21.75 12.61
N PRO A 552 -4.13 -20.43 12.46
CA PRO A 552 -3.48 -19.59 11.46
C PRO A 552 -2.05 -19.19 11.83
N THR A 553 -1.58 -19.48 13.04
CA THR A 553 -0.24 -19.11 13.52
C THR A 553 0.83 -20.17 13.21
N VAL A 554 0.42 -21.30 12.65
CA VAL A 554 1.31 -22.42 12.31
C VAL A 554 1.05 -22.91 10.87
N ILE A 555 2.04 -23.59 10.31
CA ILE A 555 1.90 -24.21 9.00
C ILE A 555 1.27 -25.60 9.12
N ASP A 556 0.16 -25.81 8.42
CA ASP A 556 -0.40 -27.14 8.19
C ASP A 556 0.29 -27.76 6.95
N TRP A 557 1.40 -28.44 7.18
CA TRP A 557 2.18 -29.04 6.10
C TRP A 557 1.38 -30.00 5.22
N LYS A 558 0.40 -30.70 5.79
CA LYS A 558 -0.47 -31.57 4.99
C LYS A 558 -1.29 -30.77 3.98
N TYR A 559 -1.80 -29.63 4.40
CA TYR A 559 -2.54 -28.73 3.51
C TYR A 559 -1.60 -28.09 2.48
N VAL A 560 -0.47 -27.54 2.93
CA VAL A 560 0.54 -26.90 2.06
C VAL A 560 1.06 -27.85 0.98
N ILE A 561 1.39 -29.10 1.34
CA ILE A 561 1.78 -30.14 0.39
C ILE A 561 0.66 -30.42 -0.64
N SER A 562 -0.60 -30.36 -0.24
CA SER A 562 -1.73 -30.56 -1.15
C SER A 562 -1.89 -29.42 -2.19
N LEU A 563 -1.30 -28.25 -1.95
CA LEU A 563 -1.31 -27.13 -2.90
C LEU A 563 -0.33 -27.35 -4.05
N GLY A 564 0.78 -28.07 -3.77
CA GLY A 564 1.92 -28.23 -4.68
C GLY A 564 2.86 -27.02 -4.66
N THR A 565 3.89 -27.05 -5.52
CA THR A 565 4.98 -26.07 -5.50
C THR A 565 4.60 -24.72 -6.10
N ALA A 566 3.66 -24.70 -7.05
CA ALA A 566 3.32 -23.51 -7.85
C ALA A 566 1.82 -23.49 -8.21
N PRO A 567 0.92 -23.42 -7.21
CA PRO A 567 -0.52 -23.37 -7.48
C PRO A 567 -0.88 -22.09 -8.25
N LEU A 568 -1.94 -22.14 -9.06
CA LEU A 568 -2.45 -20.99 -9.78
C LEU A 568 -3.66 -20.41 -9.05
N TRP A 569 -3.61 -19.11 -8.78
CA TRP A 569 -4.70 -18.36 -8.21
C TRP A 569 -5.41 -17.57 -9.31
N HIS A 570 -6.62 -17.98 -9.64
CA HIS A 570 -7.45 -17.37 -10.67
C HIS A 570 -8.36 -16.34 -10.01
N ILE A 571 -8.26 -15.10 -10.45
CA ILE A 571 -9.10 -13.99 -10.00
C ILE A 571 -9.87 -13.46 -11.20
N THR A 572 -11.21 -13.55 -11.15
CA THR A 572 -12.08 -12.83 -12.07
C THR A 572 -12.40 -11.47 -11.45
N THR A 573 -12.10 -10.40 -12.17
CA THR A 573 -12.44 -9.03 -11.77
C THR A 573 -13.53 -8.46 -12.67
N ASN A 574 -14.11 -7.31 -12.30
CA ASN A 574 -15.01 -6.57 -13.18
C ASN A 574 -14.31 -5.99 -14.44
N LYS A 575 -12.96 -6.07 -14.54
CA LYS A 575 -12.17 -5.68 -15.73
C LYS A 575 -11.69 -6.87 -16.57
N GLY A 576 -11.80 -8.08 -16.07
CA GLY A 576 -11.36 -9.31 -16.74
C GLY A 576 -10.68 -10.29 -15.81
N ASP A 577 -10.09 -11.32 -16.40
CA ASP A 577 -9.48 -12.42 -15.68
C ASP A 577 -7.97 -12.22 -15.50
N VAL A 578 -7.48 -12.57 -14.31
CA VAL A 578 -6.06 -12.56 -13.95
C VAL A 578 -5.69 -13.92 -13.38
N THR A 579 -4.59 -14.50 -13.84
CA THR A 579 -4.01 -15.70 -13.25
C THR A 579 -2.69 -15.36 -12.59
N LEU A 580 -2.56 -15.71 -11.32
CA LEU A 580 -1.37 -15.52 -10.51
C LEU A 580 -0.74 -16.86 -10.20
N ARG A 581 0.58 -16.98 -10.41
CA ARG A 581 1.36 -18.15 -9.97
C ARG A 581 1.90 -17.86 -8.58
N LEU A 582 1.51 -18.70 -7.61
CA LEU A 582 2.00 -18.60 -6.24
C LEU A 582 3.27 -19.43 -6.05
N VAL A 583 4.10 -19.08 -5.07
CA VAL A 583 5.41 -19.71 -4.82
C VAL A 583 5.43 -20.36 -3.42
N THR A 584 4.81 -21.52 -3.31
CA THR A 584 4.65 -22.23 -2.03
C THR A 584 5.98 -22.46 -1.31
N GLU A 585 7.06 -22.75 -2.03
CA GLU A 585 8.37 -23.02 -1.44
C GLU A 585 9.07 -21.79 -0.89
N GLN A 586 8.69 -20.60 -1.35
CA GLN A 586 9.29 -19.33 -0.90
C GLN A 586 8.54 -18.72 0.29
N ALA A 587 7.20 -18.79 0.27
CA ALA A 587 6.34 -18.20 1.29
C ALA A 587 5.18 -19.17 1.68
N PRO A 588 5.47 -20.35 2.27
CA PRO A 588 4.48 -21.37 2.52
C PRO A 588 3.37 -20.97 3.48
N HIS A 589 3.67 -20.18 4.52
CA HIS A 589 2.67 -19.67 5.47
C HIS A 589 1.71 -18.67 4.81
N THR A 590 2.25 -17.77 4.00
CA THR A 590 1.47 -16.80 3.24
C THR A 590 0.59 -17.50 2.20
N VAL A 591 1.16 -18.42 1.42
CA VAL A 591 0.39 -19.17 0.40
C VAL A 591 -0.69 -20.02 1.06
N GLN A 592 -0.42 -20.67 2.21
CA GLN A 592 -1.45 -21.35 3.00
C GLN A 592 -2.62 -20.42 3.35
N THR A 593 -2.32 -19.23 3.84
CA THR A 593 -3.33 -18.25 4.28
C THR A 593 -4.20 -17.80 3.11
N ILE A 594 -3.58 -17.39 2.00
CA ILE A 594 -4.31 -16.97 0.80
C ILE A 594 -5.15 -18.11 0.23
N ALA A 595 -4.59 -19.33 0.20
CA ALA A 595 -5.30 -20.50 -0.31
C ALA A 595 -6.53 -20.84 0.54
N ARG A 596 -6.43 -20.82 1.87
CA ARG A 596 -7.56 -21.10 2.76
C ARG A 596 -8.67 -20.06 2.63
N LEU A 597 -8.31 -18.76 2.64
CA LEU A 597 -9.27 -17.68 2.43
C LEU A 597 -9.94 -17.75 1.05
N THR A 598 -9.22 -18.23 0.04
CA THR A 598 -9.79 -18.49 -1.30
C THR A 598 -10.76 -19.67 -1.28
N ASP A 599 -10.37 -20.79 -0.66
CA ASP A 599 -11.24 -21.98 -0.51
C ASP A 599 -12.53 -21.65 0.28
N GLU A 600 -12.47 -20.67 1.19
CA GLU A 600 -13.60 -20.14 1.97
C GLU A 600 -14.44 -19.08 1.21
N GLY A 601 -14.04 -18.70 -0.02
CA GLY A 601 -14.72 -17.66 -0.81
C GLY A 601 -14.61 -16.22 -0.23
N ARG A 602 -13.64 -15.98 0.67
CA ARG A 602 -13.50 -14.72 1.39
C ARG A 602 -13.07 -13.54 0.51
N PHE A 603 -12.53 -13.80 -0.69
CA PHE A 603 -12.13 -12.76 -1.63
C PHE A 603 -13.24 -12.33 -2.60
N ASP A 604 -14.36 -13.06 -2.64
CA ASP A 604 -15.46 -12.75 -3.56
C ASP A 604 -16.14 -11.43 -3.16
N GLY A 605 -16.28 -10.53 -4.14
CA GLY A 605 -16.84 -9.18 -3.93
C GLY A 605 -15.86 -8.15 -3.36
N VAL A 606 -14.64 -8.54 -2.95
CA VAL A 606 -13.68 -7.65 -2.29
C VAL A 606 -13.12 -6.61 -3.26
N PRO A 607 -13.12 -5.30 -2.91
CA PRO A 607 -12.60 -4.26 -3.79
C PRO A 607 -11.07 -4.13 -3.73
N PHE A 608 -10.52 -3.56 -4.80
CA PHE A 608 -9.21 -2.93 -4.77
C PHE A 608 -9.36 -1.54 -4.12
N HIS A 609 -9.23 -1.50 -2.81
CA HIS A 609 -9.50 -0.30 -2.01
C HIS A 609 -8.44 0.78 -2.17
N ARG A 610 -7.26 0.45 -2.70
CA ARG A 610 -6.17 1.39 -2.93
C ARG A 610 -5.45 1.06 -4.22
N VAL A 611 -5.58 1.91 -5.22
CA VAL A 611 -4.84 1.80 -6.47
C VAL A 611 -4.03 3.07 -6.68
N ILE A 612 -2.71 2.93 -6.75
CA ILE A 612 -1.81 4.04 -7.05
C ILE A 612 -1.20 3.78 -8.42
N PRO A 613 -1.54 4.59 -9.41
CA PRO A 613 -0.99 4.45 -10.76
C PRO A 613 0.54 4.38 -10.74
N ASN A 614 1.12 3.49 -11.57
CA ASN A 614 2.56 3.25 -11.65
C ASN A 614 3.22 2.79 -10.32
N PHE A 615 2.44 2.34 -9.36
CA PHE A 615 2.94 1.76 -8.11
C PHE A 615 2.29 0.40 -7.87
N VAL A 616 1.09 0.34 -7.29
CA VAL A 616 0.42 -0.91 -6.94
C VAL A 616 -1.09 -0.83 -7.11
N ALA A 617 -1.73 -1.99 -7.40
CA ALA A 617 -3.13 -2.26 -7.15
C ALA A 617 -3.24 -3.11 -5.87
N GLN A 618 -3.82 -2.56 -4.80
CA GLN A 618 -3.94 -3.19 -3.49
C GLN A 618 -5.41 -3.51 -3.17
N GLY A 619 -5.65 -4.77 -2.79
CA GLY A 619 -6.96 -5.30 -2.42
C GLY A 619 -6.85 -6.33 -1.30
N GLY A 620 -7.84 -7.21 -1.18
CA GLY A 620 -7.80 -8.34 -0.27
C GLY A 620 -8.16 -8.05 1.18
N ASP A 621 -8.79 -6.90 1.46
CA ASP A 621 -9.43 -6.65 2.75
C ASP A 621 -10.74 -7.45 2.81
N VAL A 622 -10.68 -8.65 3.37
CA VAL A 622 -11.81 -9.59 3.44
C VAL A 622 -12.82 -9.26 4.55
N ASP A 623 -12.59 -8.17 5.29
CA ASP A 623 -13.46 -7.71 6.37
C ASP A 623 -13.85 -6.24 6.12
N GLY A 624 -14.85 -6.04 5.27
CA GLY A 624 -15.42 -4.73 4.96
C GLY A 624 -14.82 -3.98 3.78
N GLY A 625 -13.71 -4.44 3.19
CA GLY A 625 -13.16 -3.89 1.94
C GLY A 625 -12.63 -2.45 1.99
N SER A 626 -12.49 -1.88 3.19
CA SER A 626 -12.08 -0.47 3.40
C SER A 626 -10.55 -0.26 3.38
N GLY A 627 -9.79 -1.34 3.42
CA GLY A 627 -8.33 -1.34 3.60
C GLY A 627 -7.88 -1.28 5.07
N ARG A 628 -8.81 -1.33 6.03
CA ARG A 628 -8.52 -1.33 7.47
C ARG A 628 -8.76 -2.70 8.13
N GLY A 629 -9.44 -3.60 7.42
CA GLY A 629 -9.78 -4.93 7.89
C GLY A 629 -8.79 -6.01 7.43
N GLY A 630 -9.12 -7.26 7.74
CA GLY A 630 -8.33 -8.44 7.40
C GLY A 630 -9.01 -9.73 7.86
N PRO A 631 -8.30 -10.87 7.92
CA PRO A 631 -8.90 -12.16 8.21
C PRO A 631 -9.23 -12.39 9.69
N GLY A 632 -8.96 -11.41 10.56
CA GLY A 632 -9.12 -11.51 12.02
C GLY A 632 -7.86 -11.96 12.76
N TYR A 633 -6.76 -12.22 12.04
CA TYR A 633 -5.46 -12.61 12.58
C TYR A 633 -4.33 -12.01 11.75
N ALA A 634 -3.11 -12.02 12.28
CA ALA A 634 -1.89 -11.67 11.56
C ALA A 634 -1.01 -12.90 11.40
N ILE A 635 -0.23 -12.92 10.30
CA ILE A 635 0.79 -13.92 10.04
C ILE A 635 2.18 -13.29 10.00
N THR A 636 3.19 -14.10 10.18
CA THR A 636 4.58 -13.67 10.16
C THR A 636 5.08 -13.45 8.75
N SER A 637 5.88 -12.40 8.57
CA SER A 637 6.48 -12.06 7.28
C SER A 637 7.48 -13.13 6.81
N GLU A 638 7.45 -13.45 5.51
CA GLU A 638 8.35 -14.39 4.85
C GLU A 638 9.14 -13.66 3.77
N PHE A 639 10.16 -12.90 4.15
CA PHE A 639 10.95 -12.14 3.21
C PHE A 639 11.73 -13.04 2.27
N THR A 640 11.59 -12.81 0.99
CA THR A 640 12.18 -13.61 -0.09
C THR A 640 13.21 -12.79 -0.88
N GLU A 641 14.03 -13.49 -1.64
CA GLU A 641 14.96 -12.87 -2.58
C GLU A 641 14.29 -12.41 -3.88
N ILE A 642 13.00 -12.69 -4.07
CA ILE A 642 12.25 -12.34 -5.29
C ILE A 642 12.08 -10.82 -5.34
N PRO A 643 12.55 -10.17 -6.42
CA PRO A 643 12.42 -8.73 -6.55
C PRO A 643 10.97 -8.33 -6.85
N TYR A 644 10.55 -7.16 -6.38
CA TYR A 644 9.28 -6.55 -6.76
C TYR A 644 9.33 -6.04 -8.21
N SER A 645 9.34 -6.96 -9.15
CA SER A 645 9.18 -6.66 -10.58
C SER A 645 7.72 -6.35 -10.90
N ARG A 646 7.47 -5.79 -12.10
CA ARG A 646 6.09 -5.63 -12.59
C ARG A 646 5.37 -6.97 -12.55
N GLY A 647 4.17 -6.99 -12.00
CA GLY A 647 3.35 -8.18 -11.81
C GLY A 647 3.70 -9.01 -10.58
N ALA A 648 4.74 -8.66 -9.79
CA ALA A 648 4.96 -9.31 -8.51
C ALA A 648 3.79 -9.04 -7.57
N ILE A 649 3.37 -10.09 -6.83
CA ILE A 649 2.33 -9.99 -5.81
C ILE A 649 2.96 -10.11 -4.42
N GLY A 650 2.65 -9.16 -3.55
CA GLY A 650 3.15 -9.11 -2.19
C GLY A 650 2.08 -8.86 -1.16
N MET A 651 2.38 -9.24 0.10
CA MET A 651 1.50 -8.99 1.23
C MET A 651 1.59 -7.53 1.67
N ALA A 652 0.43 -6.89 1.87
CA ALA A 652 0.36 -5.60 2.51
C ALA A 652 0.49 -5.76 4.03
N SER A 653 1.25 -4.86 4.67
CA SER A 653 1.48 -4.89 6.12
C SER A 653 1.62 -3.48 6.70
N ALA A 654 1.33 -3.34 7.98
CA ALA A 654 1.60 -2.13 8.77
C ALA A 654 3.02 -2.16 9.41
N GLY A 655 3.82 -3.12 9.03
CA GLY A 655 5.15 -3.41 9.52
C GLY A 655 5.41 -4.91 9.53
N LYS A 656 6.61 -5.33 9.93
CA LYS A 656 6.98 -6.74 9.99
C LYS A 656 6.00 -7.52 10.89
N ASP A 657 5.60 -8.72 10.46
CA ASP A 657 4.74 -9.65 11.21
C ASP A 657 3.30 -9.14 11.45
N THR A 658 2.79 -8.28 10.57
CA THR A 658 1.40 -7.77 10.61
C THR A 658 0.63 -8.09 9.33
N GLU A 659 1.07 -9.05 8.55
CA GLU A 659 0.44 -9.49 7.32
C GLU A 659 -0.87 -10.23 7.63
N GLY A 660 -1.85 -10.14 6.75
CA GLY A 660 -3.16 -10.79 6.95
C GLY A 660 -3.71 -11.35 5.64
N SER A 661 -4.75 -10.73 5.09
CA SER A 661 -5.33 -11.08 3.79
C SER A 661 -5.03 -10.06 2.69
N GLN A 662 -4.65 -8.83 3.07
CA GLN A 662 -4.43 -7.78 2.09
C GLN A 662 -3.16 -8.03 1.27
N PHE A 663 -3.27 -7.88 -0.03
CA PHE A 663 -2.18 -8.03 -0.98
C PHE A 663 -2.12 -6.87 -1.95
N PHE A 664 -1.00 -6.74 -2.65
CA PHE A 664 -0.86 -5.78 -3.75
C PHE A 664 -0.13 -6.39 -4.93
N ILE A 665 -0.48 -5.93 -6.12
CA ILE A 665 0.16 -6.31 -7.39
C ILE A 665 0.92 -5.10 -7.91
N ALA A 666 2.21 -5.27 -8.22
CA ALA A 666 3.08 -4.20 -8.65
C ALA A 666 2.84 -3.81 -10.12
N HIS A 667 2.59 -2.52 -10.40
CA HIS A 667 2.49 -1.99 -11.76
C HIS A 667 3.86 -1.83 -12.43
N ALA A 668 4.93 -1.78 -11.65
CA ALA A 668 6.29 -1.48 -12.11
C ALA A 668 7.33 -2.16 -11.22
N ARG A 669 8.62 -2.06 -11.59
CA ARG A 669 9.73 -2.46 -10.72
C ARG A 669 9.83 -1.53 -9.50
N LEU A 670 9.80 -2.09 -8.28
CA LEU A 670 9.75 -1.37 -7.01
C LEU A 670 10.91 -1.73 -6.08
N PRO A 671 12.16 -1.35 -6.39
CA PRO A 671 13.36 -1.78 -5.66
C PRO A 671 13.35 -1.46 -4.16
N HIS A 672 12.63 -0.42 -3.76
CA HIS A 672 12.50 -0.01 -2.36
C HIS A 672 11.65 -0.98 -1.51
N LEU A 673 10.90 -1.88 -2.15
CA LEU A 673 10.11 -2.91 -1.47
C LEU A 673 10.87 -4.24 -1.34
N ASP A 674 11.98 -4.43 -2.09
CA ASP A 674 12.74 -5.69 -2.11
C ASP A 674 13.16 -6.13 -0.71
N GLY A 675 12.71 -7.31 -0.31
CA GLY A 675 12.96 -7.88 1.01
C GLY A 675 12.31 -7.14 2.19
N GLY A 676 11.51 -6.11 1.94
CA GLY A 676 10.77 -5.38 2.97
C GLY A 676 9.32 -5.83 3.14
N TYR A 677 8.82 -6.62 2.19
CA TYR A 677 7.48 -7.21 2.17
C TYR A 677 7.58 -8.63 1.61
N THR A 678 6.69 -9.53 2.04
CA THR A 678 6.62 -10.89 1.52
C THR A 678 6.16 -10.89 0.07
N VAL A 679 7.00 -11.37 -0.85
CA VAL A 679 6.59 -11.71 -2.22
C VAL A 679 6.16 -13.18 -2.24
N PHE A 680 4.92 -13.44 -2.64
CA PHE A 680 4.38 -14.81 -2.64
C PHE A 680 3.91 -15.31 -4.01
N GLY A 681 4.15 -14.53 -5.09
CA GLY A 681 3.82 -14.91 -6.45
C GLY A 681 3.99 -13.79 -7.47
N TRP A 682 3.49 -14.04 -8.66
CA TRP A 682 3.46 -13.06 -9.77
C TRP A 682 2.32 -13.34 -10.74
N VAL A 683 1.99 -12.33 -11.54
CA VAL A 683 0.99 -12.44 -12.61
C VAL A 683 1.53 -13.34 -13.72
N GLU A 684 0.89 -14.46 -13.95
CA GLU A 684 1.15 -15.37 -15.06
C GLU A 684 0.48 -14.92 -16.35
N SER A 685 -0.76 -14.40 -16.24
CA SER A 685 -1.53 -13.81 -17.33
C SER A 685 -2.52 -12.79 -16.83
N GLY A 686 -2.91 -11.84 -17.68
CA GLY A 686 -3.86 -10.77 -17.33
C GLY A 686 -3.19 -9.51 -16.77
N MET A 687 -1.91 -9.27 -17.07
CA MET A 687 -1.22 -8.04 -16.63
C MET A 687 -1.81 -6.78 -17.29
N ASP A 688 -2.41 -6.91 -18.47
CA ASP A 688 -3.18 -5.88 -19.15
C ASP A 688 -4.50 -5.57 -18.42
N VAL A 689 -5.09 -6.55 -17.75
CA VAL A 689 -6.24 -6.34 -16.85
C VAL A 689 -5.80 -5.57 -15.60
N ILE A 690 -4.67 -5.94 -15.00
CA ILE A 690 -4.12 -5.22 -13.82
C ILE A 690 -3.84 -3.75 -14.17
N ASP A 691 -3.36 -3.45 -15.38
CA ASP A 691 -3.15 -2.07 -15.82
C ASP A 691 -4.46 -1.26 -16.01
N GLN A 692 -5.60 -1.92 -16.04
CA GLN A 692 -6.92 -1.29 -16.13
C GLN A 692 -7.62 -1.19 -14.76
N ILE A 693 -7.14 -1.91 -13.74
CA ILE A 693 -7.72 -1.86 -12.40
C ILE A 693 -7.57 -0.44 -11.83
N VAL A 694 -8.69 0.15 -11.49
CA VAL A 694 -8.76 1.42 -10.77
C VAL A 694 -9.33 1.22 -9.37
N GLN A 695 -9.20 2.22 -8.52
CA GLN A 695 -9.68 2.13 -7.14
C GLN A 695 -11.19 1.83 -7.13
N HIS A 696 -11.58 0.86 -6.30
CA HIS A 696 -12.90 0.28 -6.12
C HIS A 696 -13.35 -0.74 -7.17
N ASP A 697 -12.56 -1.04 -8.20
CA ASP A 697 -12.77 -2.27 -8.97
C ASP A 697 -12.77 -3.48 -8.05
N ARG A 698 -13.51 -4.55 -8.40
CA ARG A 698 -13.78 -5.66 -7.49
C ARG A 698 -13.28 -6.99 -8.02
N ILE A 699 -12.87 -7.84 -7.10
CA ILE A 699 -12.75 -9.28 -7.32
C ILE A 699 -14.18 -9.83 -7.35
N VAL A 700 -14.62 -10.32 -8.49
CA VAL A 700 -15.94 -10.97 -8.66
C VAL A 700 -15.91 -12.36 -8.02
N SER A 701 -14.84 -13.11 -8.28
CA SER A 701 -14.60 -14.42 -7.67
C SER A 701 -13.12 -14.75 -7.70
N ALA A 702 -12.69 -15.60 -6.75
CA ALA A 702 -11.35 -16.12 -6.69
C ALA A 702 -11.37 -17.65 -6.52
N THR A 703 -10.52 -18.37 -7.27
CA THR A 703 -10.40 -19.83 -7.18
C THR A 703 -8.94 -20.27 -7.23
N LEU A 704 -8.65 -21.43 -6.68
CA LEU A 704 -7.30 -21.98 -6.62
C LEU A 704 -7.19 -23.29 -7.41
N GLU A 705 -6.28 -23.34 -8.37
CA GLU A 705 -5.86 -24.55 -9.06
C GLU A 705 -4.58 -25.08 -8.41
N ARG A 706 -4.66 -26.28 -7.80
CA ARG A 706 -3.52 -26.91 -7.14
C ARG A 706 -2.54 -27.48 -8.15
N SER A 707 -1.25 -27.20 -8.01
CA SER A 707 -0.24 -27.83 -8.87
C SER A 707 0.00 -29.28 -8.45
N ARG A 708 0.22 -30.14 -9.45
CA ARG A 708 0.48 -31.57 -9.21
C ARG A 708 1.92 -31.82 -8.76
#